data_b93d66090e103ae79624cf3d60bbc2bc
#
_entry.id   b93d66090e103ae79624cf3d60bbc2bc
#
_cell.length_a   1.000
_cell.length_b   1.000
_cell.length_c   1.000
_cell.angle_alpha   90.00
_cell.angle_beta   90.00
_cell.angle_gamma   90.00
#
_symmetry.space_group_name_H-M   'P 1'
#
loop_
_entity.id
_entity.type
_entity.pdbx_description
1 polymer ?
#
loop_
_entity_poly.entity_id
_entity_poly.type
_entity_poly.pdbx_seq_one_letter_code
_entity_poly.pdbx_strand_id
1 'polypeptide(L)'
;RDFVIQNFGPVGIGINLTKPPFTMVIRNVEAGSPAALTGKLQKGQIIESINGVVLKDRDPREILGDIITAAEATDGVIRLKIKDLGDVVVNIPVMGSYSETWPINCPKSDKIVRKLADVLATQDHSRWGAALFLLSTGEEKDLDVVRRWFADAERIGGMAWDAGYKGIAYCEYYLRTGDKSVLPAIQDMADFLRDNLYNGGWSGRPGASFGYSTGSGQMHAAGVHAVTFLMLAKLCGVDVDAYTLQESLKAFFRFAGRENVPYGDGWPEGGFRDNGKSAGLAVAMAAAARLTPEGENSIYAEARDHVGMKGLYATSWFHAAHTGGGIGEIWRHKAMSMFHESRPVQYRSFLDTRRWVMELSRRHDGSIGIAGFLDRYDTSTTEHERAWGNFFALTYTIPRKNLVLFGAPLPAWAHTYELPERPWGRPSDDAFVRTTPVPSNRGLLTMDDMLQERVETDASLAFFEKLNEADVSKQFLAKYLLHPEIGYRAEVVRRIVALEHDEIVVPLLRSNDPRLRHAGVMAISGMFKGRPLPGNRLTADMFEQIGRMIEDPDESLWVIQEALKAIKRADVEVVARHRDTILQYMEHEDWFLRTRAIEALQLIWTHPDHYKAVLPLIFKTLAAFTTNSALHPAFELRKQLEGASADIKQFAMDQLIAAYQVSPDRMTFPGGYVVSDGARVVRERLTHVMAGLPGGEAYAKAQPKMTIAAVHSGDENDLYQYSGTFTPNKAFEGTWHWALWPRPKSEAEFEERAKAWAARRGGPEPGKDTLHLRGNGSVRSGSFRGHFWSDNMLISINESIARKMEIRTVDGVDFLIIESRGFDPFDENPPTAYDQRYTFYMRVKE
;
A
#
# COMPACT_ATOMS: atom_id res chain seq x y z
N ARG A 1 18.76 -3.73 -16.53
CA ARG A 1 18.33 -4.43 -15.32
C ARG A 1 18.17 -5.89 -15.67
N ASP A 2 18.80 -6.79 -14.97
CA ASP A 2 18.63 -8.22 -15.18
C ASP A 2 17.30 -8.66 -14.59
N PHE A 3 16.64 -9.61 -15.25
CA PHE A 3 15.42 -10.23 -14.75
C PHE A 3 15.79 -11.50 -13.98
N VAL A 4 15.07 -11.77 -12.92
CA VAL A 4 15.23 -12.99 -12.14
C VAL A 4 13.94 -13.77 -12.17
N ILE A 5 14.04 -15.04 -12.48
CA ILE A 5 13.00 -16.05 -12.29
C ILE A 5 13.44 -16.82 -11.05
N GLN A 6 12.93 -16.47 -9.91
CA GLN A 6 13.37 -17.03 -8.62
C GLN A 6 13.14 -18.52 -8.54
N ASN A 7 12.07 -18.97 -9.16
CA ASN A 7 11.67 -20.34 -9.17
C ASN A 7 11.10 -20.74 -10.54
N PHE A 8 11.64 -21.81 -11.10
CA PHE A 8 11.06 -22.41 -12.29
C PHE A 8 10.05 -23.50 -11.85
N GLY A 9 9.01 -23.07 -11.16
CA GLY A 9 7.93 -23.94 -10.71
C GLY A 9 8.42 -25.20 -9.98
N PRO A 10 7.82 -26.37 -10.27
CA PRO A 10 8.21 -27.64 -9.66
C PRO A 10 9.56 -28.20 -10.14
N VAL A 11 10.25 -27.55 -11.10
CA VAL A 11 11.58 -27.95 -11.57
C VAL A 11 12.63 -27.75 -10.50
N GLY A 12 12.52 -26.67 -9.72
CA GLY A 12 13.41 -26.38 -8.60
C GLY A 12 14.74 -25.74 -8.98
N ILE A 13 14.73 -24.88 -9.99
CA ILE A 13 15.88 -24.00 -10.32
C ILE A 13 15.44 -22.53 -10.34
N GLY A 14 16.33 -21.65 -9.92
CA GLY A 14 16.24 -20.22 -10.16
C GLY A 14 17.08 -19.82 -11.38
N ILE A 15 16.60 -18.84 -12.15
CA ILE A 15 17.23 -18.40 -13.41
C ILE A 15 17.45 -16.90 -13.37
N ASN A 16 18.67 -16.45 -13.65
CA ASN A 16 18.98 -15.07 -13.99
C ASN A 16 18.87 -14.87 -15.51
N LEU A 17 18.15 -13.85 -15.92
CA LEU A 17 17.97 -13.44 -17.31
C LEU A 17 18.70 -12.13 -17.54
N THR A 18 19.74 -12.13 -18.34
CA THR A 18 20.42 -10.90 -18.76
C THR A 18 19.70 -10.29 -19.96
N LYS A 19 19.41 -8.99 -19.90
CA LYS A 19 18.71 -8.27 -20.96
C LYS A 19 19.39 -8.39 -22.33
N PRO A 20 18.61 -8.14 -23.37
CA PRO A 20 18.71 -8.80 -24.67
C PRO A 20 20.15 -9.08 -25.16
N PRO A 21 20.41 -10.26 -25.74
CA PRO A 21 19.55 -11.44 -25.79
C PRO A 21 19.44 -12.09 -24.41
N PHE A 22 18.26 -12.59 -24.04
CA PHE A 22 18.05 -13.17 -22.72
C PHE A 22 18.91 -14.40 -22.48
N THR A 23 20.07 -14.17 -21.88
CA THR A 23 20.94 -15.28 -21.46
C THR A 23 20.42 -15.85 -20.15
N MET A 24 20.06 -17.12 -20.15
CA MET A 24 19.56 -17.84 -18.99
C MET A 24 20.73 -18.46 -18.23
N VAL A 25 20.98 -17.99 -17.03
CA VAL A 25 22.01 -18.54 -16.14
C VAL A 25 21.36 -19.16 -14.91
N ILE A 26 21.70 -20.40 -14.59
CA ILE A 26 21.22 -21.06 -13.37
C ILE A 26 21.74 -20.28 -12.15
N ARG A 27 20.83 -19.74 -11.36
CA ARG A 27 21.13 -18.99 -10.15
C ARG A 27 21.34 -19.90 -8.95
N ASN A 28 20.45 -20.88 -8.81
CA ASN A 28 20.47 -21.90 -7.75
C ASN A 28 19.76 -23.17 -8.22
N VAL A 29 20.07 -24.27 -7.54
CA VAL A 29 19.33 -25.55 -7.67
C VAL A 29 18.84 -25.91 -6.27
N GLU A 30 17.53 -26.08 -6.14
CA GLU A 30 16.91 -26.38 -4.85
C GLU A 30 17.18 -27.82 -4.42
N ALA A 31 17.62 -28.00 -3.17
CA ALA A 31 17.88 -29.34 -2.64
C ALA A 31 16.59 -30.22 -2.67
N GLY A 32 16.74 -31.48 -3.06
CA GLY A 32 15.63 -32.42 -3.18
C GLY A 32 14.71 -32.20 -4.37
N SER A 33 14.94 -31.15 -5.19
CA SER A 33 14.14 -30.87 -6.38
C SER A 33 14.42 -31.86 -7.53
N PRO A 34 13.52 -31.97 -8.51
CA PRO A 34 13.76 -32.72 -9.73
C PRO A 34 15.05 -32.33 -10.45
N ALA A 35 15.38 -31.04 -10.44
CA ALA A 35 16.64 -30.58 -11.02
C ALA A 35 17.87 -31.07 -10.22
N ALA A 36 17.81 -31.02 -8.89
CA ALA A 36 18.91 -31.54 -8.05
C ALA A 36 19.11 -33.04 -8.21
N LEU A 37 18.03 -33.81 -8.35
CA LEU A 37 18.09 -35.26 -8.54
C LEU A 37 18.80 -35.71 -9.83
N THR A 38 18.95 -34.81 -10.81
CA THR A 38 19.74 -35.12 -12.01
C THR A 38 21.25 -35.27 -11.71
N GLY A 39 21.74 -34.65 -10.63
CA GLY A 39 23.15 -34.60 -10.28
C GLY A 39 24.04 -33.82 -11.27
N LYS A 40 23.45 -33.18 -12.31
CA LYS A 40 24.17 -32.53 -13.41
C LYS A 40 24.05 -31.00 -13.41
N LEU A 41 23.04 -30.46 -12.75
CA LEU A 41 22.75 -29.03 -12.77
C LEU A 41 23.42 -28.29 -11.61
N GLN A 42 24.05 -27.18 -11.92
CA GLN A 42 24.79 -26.35 -10.95
C GLN A 42 24.63 -24.86 -11.22
N LYS A 43 24.78 -24.05 -10.19
CA LYS A 43 24.82 -22.58 -10.28
C LYS A 43 25.89 -22.12 -11.29
N GLY A 44 25.55 -21.15 -12.11
CA GLY A 44 26.43 -20.53 -13.10
C GLY A 44 26.37 -21.17 -14.47
N GLN A 45 25.77 -22.37 -14.65
CA GLN A 45 25.55 -22.96 -15.95
C GLN A 45 24.60 -22.14 -16.81
N ILE A 46 24.86 -22.13 -18.12
CA ILE A 46 24.03 -21.42 -19.10
C ILE A 46 23.05 -22.40 -19.72
N ILE A 47 21.75 -22.05 -19.68
CA ILE A 47 20.67 -22.78 -20.36
C ILE A 47 20.52 -22.16 -21.76
N GLU A 48 20.76 -22.93 -22.81
CA GLU A 48 20.62 -22.49 -24.21
C GLU A 48 19.19 -22.60 -24.70
N SER A 49 18.47 -23.63 -24.27
CA SER A 49 17.05 -23.82 -24.62
C SER A 49 16.37 -24.73 -23.60
N ILE A 50 15.02 -24.62 -23.53
CA ILE A 50 14.18 -25.49 -22.72
C ILE A 50 13.12 -26.11 -23.65
N ASN A 51 13.06 -27.45 -23.73
CA ASN A 51 12.24 -28.17 -24.68
C ASN A 51 12.40 -27.66 -26.13
N GLY A 52 13.63 -27.27 -26.50
CA GLY A 52 13.95 -26.72 -27.83
C GLY A 52 13.55 -25.25 -28.02
N VAL A 53 12.91 -24.62 -27.03
CA VAL A 53 12.51 -23.21 -27.10
C VAL A 53 13.63 -22.32 -26.57
N VAL A 54 14.05 -21.36 -27.39
CA VAL A 54 14.98 -20.30 -27.00
C VAL A 54 14.16 -19.08 -26.58
N LEU A 55 14.45 -18.54 -25.40
CA LEU A 55 13.72 -17.39 -24.84
C LEU A 55 14.36 -16.08 -25.33
N LYS A 56 13.76 -15.38 -26.31
CA LYS A 56 14.35 -14.17 -26.89
C LYS A 56 13.37 -13.06 -27.31
N ASP A 57 12.17 -13.39 -27.74
CA ASP A 57 11.28 -12.44 -28.41
C ASP A 57 10.01 -12.13 -27.61
N ARG A 58 9.78 -12.79 -26.48
CA ARG A 58 8.60 -12.68 -25.62
C ARG A 58 8.98 -12.77 -24.16
N ASP A 59 8.05 -12.41 -23.26
CA ASP A 59 8.25 -12.61 -21.83
C ASP A 59 8.55 -14.10 -21.54
N PRO A 60 9.79 -14.41 -21.09
CA PRO A 60 10.19 -15.80 -20.90
C PRO A 60 9.35 -16.51 -19.82
N ARG A 61 8.73 -15.77 -18.91
CA ARG A 61 7.94 -16.33 -17.83
C ARG A 61 6.67 -17.01 -18.34
N GLU A 62 6.00 -16.45 -19.35
CA GLU A 62 4.85 -17.08 -20.00
C GLU A 62 5.26 -18.42 -20.63
N ILE A 63 6.38 -18.41 -21.36
CA ILE A 63 6.90 -19.61 -22.03
C ILE A 63 7.25 -20.69 -21.00
N LEU A 64 7.90 -20.33 -19.88
CA LEU A 64 8.23 -21.29 -18.84
C LEU A 64 6.99 -21.87 -18.16
N GLY A 65 5.98 -21.06 -17.92
CA GLY A 65 4.69 -21.52 -17.40
C GLY A 65 3.99 -22.51 -18.35
N ASP A 66 4.00 -22.23 -19.65
CA ASP A 66 3.44 -23.12 -20.67
C ASP A 66 4.21 -24.45 -20.76
N ILE A 67 5.53 -24.42 -20.63
CA ILE A 67 6.38 -25.64 -20.61
C ILE A 67 6.02 -26.53 -19.41
N ILE A 68 5.86 -25.96 -18.21
CA ILE A 68 5.42 -26.70 -17.03
C ILE A 68 4.03 -27.32 -17.27
N THR A 69 3.08 -26.50 -17.76
CA THR A 69 1.71 -26.94 -18.02
C THR A 69 1.69 -28.13 -18.98
N ALA A 70 2.47 -28.05 -20.08
CA ALA A 70 2.54 -29.11 -21.11
C ALA A 70 3.21 -30.39 -20.57
N ALA A 71 4.31 -30.27 -19.85
CA ALA A 71 5.01 -31.41 -19.24
C ALA A 71 4.13 -32.16 -18.23
N GLU A 72 3.49 -31.42 -17.33
CA GLU A 72 2.59 -32.01 -16.31
C GLU A 72 1.34 -32.67 -16.92
N ALA A 73 0.91 -32.21 -18.10
CA ALA A 73 -0.22 -32.78 -18.79
C ALA A 73 0.13 -34.07 -19.56
N THR A 74 1.41 -34.36 -19.81
CA THR A 74 1.85 -35.45 -20.64
C THR A 74 2.74 -36.46 -19.91
N ASP A 75 4.03 -36.30 -19.98
CA ASP A 75 5.04 -37.27 -19.50
C ASP A 75 5.93 -36.72 -18.35
N GLY A 76 5.76 -35.46 -17.99
CA GLY A 76 6.57 -34.80 -16.95
C GLY A 76 8.01 -34.49 -17.40
N VAL A 77 8.34 -34.63 -18.67
CA VAL A 77 9.73 -34.48 -19.16
C VAL A 77 10.00 -33.01 -19.55
N ILE A 78 11.04 -32.45 -18.95
CA ILE A 78 11.60 -31.14 -19.32
C ILE A 78 13.08 -31.35 -19.72
N ARG A 79 13.43 -30.94 -20.95
CA ARG A 79 14.78 -31.04 -21.49
C ARG A 79 15.47 -29.69 -21.49
N LEU A 80 16.54 -29.57 -20.69
CA LEU A 80 17.36 -28.37 -20.63
C LEU A 80 18.62 -28.61 -21.48
N LYS A 81 18.84 -27.77 -22.48
CA LYS A 81 20.12 -27.80 -23.22
C LYS A 81 21.09 -26.88 -22.49
N ILE A 82 22.08 -27.45 -21.84
CA ILE A 82 23.08 -26.74 -21.06
C ILE A 82 24.34 -26.58 -21.92
N LYS A 83 24.84 -25.34 -21.97
CA LYS A 83 26.06 -25.01 -22.71
C LYS A 83 27.23 -25.90 -22.23
N ASP A 84 27.99 -26.43 -23.14
CA ASP A 84 29.17 -27.28 -22.90
C ASP A 84 28.87 -28.63 -22.21
N LEU A 85 27.63 -28.91 -21.82
CA LEU A 85 27.23 -30.17 -21.18
C LEU A 85 26.24 -31.00 -22.07
N GLY A 86 25.46 -30.34 -22.90
CA GLY A 86 24.41 -30.97 -23.72
C GLY A 86 23.07 -31.04 -22.99
N ASP A 87 22.27 -32.05 -23.38
CA ASP A 87 20.89 -32.18 -22.87
C ASP A 87 20.86 -32.81 -21.46
N VAL A 88 20.15 -32.15 -20.57
CA VAL A 88 19.81 -32.64 -19.25
C VAL A 88 18.30 -32.81 -19.16
N VAL A 89 17.85 -34.02 -18.86
CA VAL A 89 16.43 -34.33 -18.68
C VAL A 89 16.07 -34.18 -17.20
N VAL A 90 15.06 -33.36 -16.94
CA VAL A 90 14.45 -33.18 -15.61
C VAL A 90 13.05 -33.76 -15.65
N ASN A 91 12.72 -34.66 -14.73
CA ASN A 91 11.41 -35.30 -14.65
C ASN A 91 10.60 -34.66 -13.51
N ILE A 92 9.53 -33.98 -13.85
CA ILE A 92 8.56 -33.43 -12.90
C ILE A 92 7.33 -34.35 -12.75
N PRO A 93 6.59 -34.31 -11.65
CA PRO A 93 5.38 -35.10 -11.48
C PRO A 93 4.32 -34.81 -12.54
N VAL A 94 3.69 -35.84 -13.09
CA VAL A 94 2.53 -35.68 -13.98
C VAL A 94 1.31 -35.33 -13.14
N MET A 95 0.77 -34.13 -13.33
CA MET A 95 -0.38 -33.61 -12.58
C MET A 95 -1.70 -33.71 -13.37
N GLY A 96 -1.60 -33.81 -14.69
CA GLY A 96 -2.69 -33.70 -15.64
C GLY A 96 -2.87 -32.29 -16.18
N SER A 97 -3.81 -32.13 -17.10
CA SER A 97 -4.18 -30.83 -17.67
C SER A 97 -5.11 -30.05 -16.74
N TYR A 98 -5.09 -28.72 -16.85
CA TYR A 98 -6.19 -27.94 -16.30
C TYR A 98 -7.48 -28.19 -17.07
N SER A 99 -8.61 -28.27 -16.38
CA SER A 99 -9.93 -28.30 -17.01
C SER A 99 -10.31 -26.94 -17.59
N GLU A 100 -11.31 -26.89 -18.44
CA GLU A 100 -11.82 -25.61 -18.98
C GLU A 100 -12.38 -24.70 -17.87
N THR A 101 -12.84 -25.28 -16.79
CA THR A 101 -13.43 -24.57 -15.64
C THR A 101 -12.47 -24.40 -14.45
N TRP A 102 -11.18 -24.70 -14.65
CA TRP A 102 -10.24 -24.56 -13.54
C TRP A 102 -10.30 -23.17 -12.90
N PRO A 103 -10.12 -23.05 -11.59
CA PRO A 103 -9.71 -24.08 -10.62
C PRO A 103 -10.84 -24.99 -10.14
N ILE A 104 -12.09 -24.78 -10.55
CA ILE A 104 -13.26 -25.59 -10.19
C ILE A 104 -13.36 -26.81 -11.09
N ASN A 105 -13.82 -27.93 -10.57
CA ASN A 105 -13.96 -29.20 -11.31
C ASN A 105 -12.68 -29.55 -12.06
N CYS A 106 -11.53 -29.35 -11.42
CA CYS A 106 -10.21 -29.51 -12.02
C CYS A 106 -9.32 -30.44 -11.17
N PRO A 107 -9.11 -31.70 -11.59
CA PRO A 107 -8.29 -32.64 -10.84
C PRO A 107 -6.85 -32.16 -10.60
N LYS A 108 -6.26 -31.40 -11.54
CA LYS A 108 -4.94 -30.80 -11.35
C LYS A 108 -4.97 -29.76 -10.22
N SER A 109 -5.96 -28.87 -10.21
CA SER A 109 -6.13 -27.88 -9.13
C SER A 109 -6.34 -28.55 -7.77
N ASP A 110 -7.14 -29.60 -7.70
CA ASP A 110 -7.38 -30.33 -6.46
C ASP A 110 -6.09 -31.00 -5.92
N LYS A 111 -5.27 -31.58 -6.81
CA LYS A 111 -3.94 -32.11 -6.43
C LYS A 111 -3.01 -31.02 -5.90
N ILE A 112 -3.02 -29.82 -6.52
CA ILE A 112 -2.20 -28.67 -6.06
C ILE A 112 -2.66 -28.25 -4.67
N VAL A 113 -3.96 -28.04 -4.47
CA VAL A 113 -4.55 -27.70 -3.17
C VAL A 113 -4.19 -28.72 -2.11
N ARG A 114 -4.35 -30.00 -2.42
CA ARG A 114 -4.09 -31.08 -1.46
C ARG A 114 -2.61 -31.16 -1.08
N LYS A 115 -1.69 -31.03 -2.04
CA LYS A 115 -0.24 -31.03 -1.75
C LYS A 115 0.14 -29.89 -0.81
N LEU A 116 -0.35 -28.68 -1.05
CA LEU A 116 -0.09 -27.56 -0.16
C LEU A 116 -0.68 -27.80 1.23
N ALA A 117 -1.93 -28.27 1.32
CA ALA A 117 -2.57 -28.54 2.60
C ALA A 117 -1.82 -29.61 3.38
N ASP A 118 -1.32 -30.66 2.73
CA ASP A 118 -0.51 -31.70 3.37
C ASP A 118 0.83 -31.16 3.89
N VAL A 119 1.48 -30.27 3.14
CA VAL A 119 2.70 -29.56 3.61
C VAL A 119 2.40 -28.71 4.83
N LEU A 120 1.31 -27.93 4.82
CA LEU A 120 0.93 -27.08 5.95
C LEU A 120 0.57 -27.91 7.19
N ALA A 121 -0.06 -29.06 7.02
CA ALA A 121 -0.44 -29.95 8.11
C ALA A 121 0.76 -30.46 8.93
N THR A 122 1.97 -30.43 8.37
CA THR A 122 3.20 -30.82 9.06
C THR A 122 3.78 -29.71 9.96
N GLN A 123 3.23 -28.48 9.88
CA GLN A 123 3.72 -27.35 10.65
C GLN A 123 3.11 -27.32 12.06
N ASP A 124 3.90 -26.86 13.03
CA ASP A 124 3.47 -26.78 14.41
C ASP A 124 2.58 -25.56 14.70
N HIS A 125 2.68 -24.52 13.89
CA HIS A 125 1.93 -23.27 14.05
C HIS A 125 1.50 -22.67 12.71
N SER A 126 0.46 -21.84 12.75
CA SER A 126 -0.01 -21.11 11.57
C SER A 126 0.99 -20.03 11.16
N ARG A 127 1.34 -20.04 9.89
CA ARG A 127 2.01 -18.89 9.22
C ARG A 127 0.98 -18.05 8.49
N TRP A 128 1.38 -16.87 8.06
CA TRP A 128 0.47 -15.94 7.36
C TRP A 128 -0.30 -16.64 6.23
N GLY A 129 -1.61 -16.49 6.27
CA GLY A 129 -2.53 -17.06 5.28
C GLY A 129 -2.73 -18.58 5.38
N ALA A 130 -1.91 -19.34 6.11
CA ALA A 130 -2.00 -20.79 6.16
C ALA A 130 -3.34 -21.28 6.74
N ALA A 131 -3.76 -20.73 7.88
CA ALA A 131 -5.05 -21.09 8.48
C ALA A 131 -6.21 -20.71 7.55
N LEU A 132 -6.18 -19.51 6.96
CA LEU A 132 -7.23 -19.08 6.03
C LEU A 132 -7.32 -19.99 4.79
N PHE A 133 -6.16 -20.40 4.26
CA PHE A 133 -6.12 -21.37 3.16
C PHE A 133 -6.72 -22.72 3.57
N LEU A 134 -6.31 -23.30 4.72
CA LEU A 134 -6.84 -24.57 5.18
C LEU A 134 -8.35 -24.52 5.44
N LEU A 135 -8.86 -23.43 6.02
CA LEU A 135 -10.31 -23.22 6.18
C LEU A 135 -11.04 -23.17 4.83
N SER A 136 -10.40 -22.62 3.81
CA SER A 136 -10.99 -22.47 2.47
C SER A 136 -11.07 -23.78 1.68
N THR A 137 -10.32 -24.82 2.06
CA THR A 137 -10.39 -26.15 1.39
C THR A 137 -11.74 -26.83 1.59
N GLY A 138 -12.36 -26.61 2.73
CA GLY A 138 -13.63 -27.23 3.14
C GLY A 138 -13.51 -28.63 3.69
N GLU A 139 -12.28 -29.19 3.82
CA GLU A 139 -12.03 -30.54 4.34
C GLU A 139 -11.88 -30.54 5.85
N GLU A 140 -12.54 -31.49 6.53
CA GLU A 140 -12.53 -31.59 8.00
C GLU A 140 -11.11 -31.82 8.55
N LYS A 141 -10.31 -32.67 7.90
CA LYS A 141 -8.91 -32.89 8.31
C LYS A 141 -8.05 -31.63 8.30
N ASP A 142 -8.36 -30.68 7.41
CA ASP A 142 -7.66 -29.40 7.35
C ASP A 142 -8.15 -28.46 8.45
N LEU A 143 -9.43 -28.51 8.78
CA LEU A 143 -9.98 -27.82 9.94
C LEU A 143 -9.37 -28.32 11.26
N ASP A 144 -9.08 -29.62 11.38
CA ASP A 144 -8.40 -30.18 12.57
C ASP A 144 -6.99 -29.62 12.75
N VAL A 145 -6.28 -29.34 11.67
CA VAL A 145 -4.98 -28.66 11.72
C VAL A 145 -5.15 -27.25 12.29
N VAL A 146 -6.13 -26.50 11.80
CA VAL A 146 -6.41 -25.14 12.29
C VAL A 146 -6.84 -25.17 13.76
N ARG A 147 -7.68 -26.12 14.19
CA ARG A 147 -8.05 -26.31 15.60
C ARG A 147 -6.81 -26.49 16.47
N ARG A 148 -5.86 -27.30 16.03
CA ARG A 148 -4.61 -27.53 16.76
C ARG A 148 -3.79 -26.25 16.90
N TRP A 149 -3.68 -25.46 15.83
CA TRP A 149 -2.94 -24.20 15.84
C TRP A 149 -3.60 -23.11 16.69
N PHE A 150 -4.94 -23.16 16.82
CA PHE A 150 -5.72 -22.16 17.54
C PHE A 150 -6.17 -22.63 18.93
N ALA A 151 -5.70 -23.80 19.38
CA ALA A 151 -6.05 -24.35 20.70
C ALA A 151 -5.61 -23.45 21.86
N ASP A 152 -4.44 -22.87 21.73
CA ASP A 152 -3.96 -21.79 22.59
C ASP A 152 -4.04 -20.49 21.77
N ALA A 153 -5.18 -19.79 21.83
CA ALA A 153 -5.43 -18.60 21.04
C ALA A 153 -4.46 -17.48 21.45
N GLU A 154 -3.37 -17.38 20.73
CA GLU A 154 -2.40 -16.31 20.89
C GLU A 154 -2.98 -14.98 20.41
N ARG A 155 -2.47 -13.87 20.93
CA ARG A 155 -2.72 -12.54 20.42
C ARG A 155 -2.45 -12.49 18.91
N ILE A 156 -3.37 -11.86 18.16
CA ILE A 156 -3.25 -11.78 16.70
C ILE A 156 -2.00 -10.98 16.29
N GLY A 157 -1.66 -9.95 17.04
CA GLY A 157 -0.51 -9.09 16.82
C GLY A 157 -0.83 -7.62 17.14
N GLY A 158 0.15 -6.74 16.99
CA GLY A 158 0.09 -5.31 17.32
C GLY A 158 0.28 -4.38 16.11
N MET A 159 -0.02 -4.84 14.88
CA MET A 159 0.04 -4.06 13.66
C MET A 159 -1.25 -4.18 12.87
N ALA A 160 -1.64 -3.14 12.14
CA ALA A 160 -2.81 -3.20 11.25
C ALA A 160 -2.70 -4.32 10.19
N TRP A 161 -1.50 -4.70 9.78
CA TRP A 161 -1.26 -5.85 8.92
C TRP A 161 -1.73 -7.18 9.51
N ASP A 162 -1.62 -7.35 10.83
CA ASP A 162 -1.96 -8.59 11.50
C ASP A 162 -3.45 -8.90 11.41
N ALA A 163 -4.29 -7.87 11.31
CA ALA A 163 -5.71 -8.02 11.02
C ALA A 163 -5.95 -8.82 9.73
N GLY A 164 -5.22 -8.50 8.67
CA GLY A 164 -5.28 -9.20 7.40
C GLY A 164 -4.55 -10.53 7.38
N TYR A 165 -3.42 -10.64 8.08
CA TYR A 165 -2.58 -11.84 8.05
C TYR A 165 -3.13 -12.98 8.89
N LYS A 166 -3.69 -12.65 10.07
CA LYS A 166 -4.17 -13.63 11.03
C LYS A 166 -5.62 -13.38 11.44
N GLY A 167 -6.00 -12.12 11.66
CA GLY A 167 -7.29 -11.76 12.24
C GLY A 167 -8.49 -12.26 11.45
N ILE A 168 -8.47 -12.12 10.13
CA ILE A 168 -9.51 -12.66 9.25
C ILE A 168 -9.64 -14.19 9.41
N ALA A 169 -8.52 -14.91 9.56
CA ALA A 169 -8.56 -16.35 9.76
C ALA A 169 -9.17 -16.75 11.11
N TYR A 170 -8.91 -15.99 12.18
CA TYR A 170 -9.56 -16.20 13.48
C TYR A 170 -11.08 -15.99 13.40
N CYS A 171 -11.52 -14.93 12.72
CA CYS A 171 -12.95 -14.68 12.49
C CYS A 171 -13.60 -15.82 11.70
N GLU A 172 -13.00 -16.23 10.56
CA GLU A 172 -13.51 -17.32 9.74
C GLU A 172 -13.53 -18.67 10.51
N TYR A 173 -12.52 -18.93 11.34
CA TYR A 173 -12.51 -20.12 12.22
C TYR A 173 -13.66 -20.10 13.22
N TYR A 174 -13.89 -18.98 13.92
CA TYR A 174 -15.04 -18.84 14.81
C TYR A 174 -16.36 -19.01 14.06
N LEU A 175 -16.53 -18.34 12.94
CA LEU A 175 -17.75 -18.43 12.13
C LEU A 175 -17.99 -19.87 11.62
N ARG A 176 -16.93 -20.63 11.35
CA ARG A 176 -17.02 -22.04 10.95
C ARG A 176 -17.36 -22.98 12.12
N THR A 177 -16.77 -22.77 13.28
CA THR A 177 -16.76 -23.75 14.37
C THR A 177 -17.62 -23.37 15.58
N GLY A 178 -17.87 -22.09 15.82
CA GLY A 178 -18.46 -21.56 17.05
C GLY A 178 -17.51 -21.61 18.26
N ASP A 179 -16.22 -21.90 18.05
CA ASP A 179 -15.23 -21.98 19.12
C ASP A 179 -14.91 -20.61 19.70
N LYS A 180 -15.37 -20.38 20.93
CA LYS A 180 -15.24 -19.09 21.62
C LYS A 180 -13.84 -18.80 22.14
N SER A 181 -12.93 -19.78 22.11
CA SER A 181 -11.56 -19.60 22.64
C SER A 181 -10.78 -18.53 21.92
N VAL A 182 -11.11 -18.25 20.64
CA VAL A 182 -10.46 -17.22 19.82
C VAL A 182 -11.04 -15.81 19.97
N LEU A 183 -12.22 -15.66 20.63
CA LEU A 183 -12.89 -14.36 20.76
C LEU A 183 -12.05 -13.32 21.51
N PRO A 184 -11.30 -13.63 22.60
CA PRO A 184 -10.45 -12.66 23.26
C PRO A 184 -9.37 -12.07 22.30
N ALA A 185 -8.73 -12.93 21.50
CA ALA A 185 -7.74 -12.47 20.53
C ALA A 185 -8.35 -11.58 19.42
N ILE A 186 -9.59 -11.87 18.98
CA ILE A 186 -10.33 -11.03 18.04
C ILE A 186 -10.67 -9.69 18.68
N GLN A 187 -11.10 -9.67 19.95
CA GLN A 187 -11.38 -8.44 20.69
C GLN A 187 -10.13 -7.56 20.84
N ASP A 188 -9.01 -8.15 21.28
CA ASP A 188 -7.74 -7.42 21.44
C ASP A 188 -7.32 -6.73 20.14
N MET A 189 -7.50 -7.39 18.99
CA MET A 189 -7.17 -6.80 17.70
C MET A 189 -8.16 -5.68 17.32
N ALA A 190 -9.44 -5.83 17.62
CA ALA A 190 -10.44 -4.78 17.40
C ALA A 190 -10.15 -3.54 18.27
N ASP A 191 -9.78 -3.74 19.52
CA ASP A 191 -9.38 -2.69 20.46
C ASP A 191 -8.11 -1.99 19.98
N PHE A 192 -7.09 -2.76 19.54
CA PHE A 192 -5.89 -2.21 18.94
C PHE A 192 -6.21 -1.30 17.74
N LEU A 193 -7.09 -1.72 16.84
CA LEU A 193 -7.50 -0.93 15.69
C LEU A 193 -8.27 0.35 16.09
N ARG A 194 -9.12 0.29 17.12
CA ARG A 194 -9.77 1.47 17.71
C ARG A 194 -8.75 2.46 18.23
N ASP A 195 -7.81 1.97 19.03
CA ASP A 195 -6.84 2.81 19.74
C ASP A 195 -5.81 3.46 18.80
N ASN A 196 -5.60 2.88 17.63
CA ASN A 196 -4.64 3.35 16.63
C ASN A 196 -5.30 3.94 15.37
N LEU A 197 -6.60 4.19 15.37
CA LEU A 197 -7.29 4.81 14.24
C LEU A 197 -6.84 6.27 14.08
N TYR A 198 -6.48 6.63 12.86
CA TYR A 198 -6.11 7.98 12.47
C TYR A 198 -6.71 8.38 11.13
N ASN A 199 -7.58 9.38 11.10
CA ASN A 199 -8.26 9.86 9.88
C ASN A 199 -8.90 8.74 9.04
N GLY A 200 -9.53 7.76 9.70
CA GLY A 200 -10.17 6.62 9.05
C GLY A 200 -9.22 5.51 8.57
N GLY A 201 -7.95 5.54 8.94
CA GLY A 201 -6.96 4.52 8.58
C GLY A 201 -5.94 4.25 9.67
N TRP A 202 -4.95 3.44 9.36
CA TRP A 202 -3.93 2.99 10.31
C TRP A 202 -2.54 3.07 9.76
N SER A 203 -1.55 3.21 10.65
CA SER A 203 -0.16 3.01 10.33
C SER A 203 0.14 1.51 10.11
N GLY A 204 1.14 1.23 9.30
CA GLY A 204 1.63 -0.13 9.09
C GLY A 204 2.58 -0.62 10.18
N ARG A 205 2.91 0.19 11.20
CA ARG A 205 3.87 -0.14 12.26
C ARG A 205 3.31 0.18 13.64
N PRO A 206 3.67 -0.59 14.68
CA PRO A 206 3.31 -0.26 16.05
C PRO A 206 3.86 1.11 16.43
N GLY A 207 3.08 1.87 17.19
CA GLY A 207 3.50 3.17 17.74
C GLY A 207 3.84 4.24 16.70
N ALA A 208 3.67 3.99 15.42
CA ALA A 208 3.87 4.98 14.36
C ALA A 208 2.58 5.76 14.16
N SER A 209 2.45 6.88 14.82
CA SER A 209 1.31 7.80 14.68
C SER A 209 1.40 8.67 13.43
N PHE A 210 2.55 8.77 12.80
CA PHE A 210 2.82 9.65 11.68
C PHE A 210 3.58 9.01 10.58
N GLY A 211 3.20 7.90 10.19
CA GLY A 211 3.65 7.63 8.95
C GLY A 211 4.65 6.64 8.62
N TYR A 212 4.32 5.86 7.73
CA TYR A 212 5.19 4.87 7.18
C TYR A 212 6.28 5.56 6.40
N SER A 213 6.52 5.98 5.45
CA SER A 213 7.72 6.50 4.78
C SER A 213 7.68 7.99 4.47
N THR A 214 6.54 8.61 4.61
CA THR A 214 6.28 9.98 4.13
C THR A 214 5.92 10.95 5.25
N GLY A 215 5.84 10.48 6.48
CA GLY A 215 5.39 11.29 7.62
C GLY A 215 3.88 11.48 7.66
N SER A 216 3.10 10.66 6.96
CA SER A 216 1.66 10.84 6.78
C SER A 216 0.78 9.90 7.60
N GLY A 217 1.29 8.94 8.30
CA GLY A 217 0.55 8.16 9.29
C GLY A 217 -0.13 6.91 8.76
N GLN A 218 -0.63 6.88 7.57
CA GLN A 218 -1.45 5.78 7.08
C GLN A 218 -0.72 4.84 6.14
N MET A 219 -1.06 3.56 6.23
CA MET A 219 -0.72 2.54 5.25
C MET A 219 -1.98 1.86 4.74
N HIS A 220 -2.47 2.30 3.60
CA HIS A 220 -3.71 1.77 3.03
C HIS A 220 -3.61 0.31 2.61
N ALA A 221 -2.41 -0.17 2.29
CA ALA A 221 -2.20 -1.58 1.99
C ALA A 221 -2.55 -2.51 3.18
N ALA A 222 -2.35 -2.04 4.42
CA ALA A 222 -2.80 -2.72 5.63
C ALA A 222 -4.26 -2.39 5.96
N GLY A 223 -4.63 -1.11 5.81
CA GLY A 223 -5.94 -0.59 6.18
C GLY A 223 -7.12 -1.27 5.50
N VAL A 224 -7.01 -1.62 4.22
CA VAL A 224 -8.09 -2.35 3.51
C VAL A 224 -8.41 -3.70 4.17
N HIS A 225 -7.42 -4.37 4.75
CA HIS A 225 -7.60 -5.65 5.44
C HIS A 225 -8.13 -5.44 6.86
N ALA A 226 -7.71 -4.36 7.52
CA ALA A 226 -8.22 -4.00 8.84
C ALA A 226 -9.74 -3.70 8.78
N VAL A 227 -10.21 -2.98 7.76
CA VAL A 227 -11.65 -2.77 7.55
C VAL A 227 -12.39 -4.09 7.35
N THR A 228 -11.85 -5.00 6.53
CA THR A 228 -12.42 -6.34 6.33
C THR A 228 -12.51 -7.11 7.64
N PHE A 229 -11.43 -7.07 8.43
CA PHE A 229 -11.38 -7.72 9.74
C PHE A 229 -12.45 -7.17 10.69
N LEU A 230 -12.59 -5.83 10.82
CA LEU A 230 -13.57 -5.22 11.71
C LEU A 230 -15.01 -5.65 11.40
N MET A 231 -15.35 -5.76 10.11
CA MET A 231 -16.66 -6.26 9.70
C MET A 231 -16.88 -7.73 10.11
N LEU A 232 -15.89 -8.59 9.91
CA LEU A 232 -15.97 -9.99 10.33
C LEU A 232 -15.94 -10.14 11.86
N ALA A 233 -15.13 -9.35 12.56
CA ALA A 233 -15.07 -9.33 14.02
C ALA A 233 -16.42 -9.01 14.63
N LYS A 234 -17.15 -8.05 14.04
CA LYS A 234 -18.51 -7.72 14.48
C LYS A 234 -19.48 -8.89 14.27
N LEU A 235 -19.34 -9.66 13.18
CA LEU A 235 -20.10 -10.90 13.00
C LEU A 235 -19.78 -11.96 14.05
N CYS A 236 -18.56 -11.95 14.59
CA CYS A 236 -18.14 -12.83 15.68
C CYS A 236 -18.73 -12.41 17.05
N GLY A 237 -19.35 -11.24 17.15
CA GLY A 237 -20.01 -10.75 18.35
C GLY A 237 -19.08 -10.09 19.37
N VAL A 238 -17.86 -9.74 18.98
CA VAL A 238 -16.97 -8.91 19.79
C VAL A 238 -17.38 -7.43 19.68
N ASP A 239 -16.96 -6.63 20.66
CA ASP A 239 -17.28 -5.20 20.69
C ASP A 239 -16.36 -4.44 19.72
N VAL A 240 -16.89 -4.13 18.55
CA VAL A 240 -16.23 -3.29 17.56
C VAL A 240 -16.78 -1.87 17.67
N ASP A 241 -15.89 -0.92 17.97
CA ASP A 241 -16.26 0.48 18.08
C ASP A 241 -16.91 1.01 16.79
N ALA A 242 -18.11 1.58 16.93
CA ALA A 242 -18.93 2.01 15.80
C ALA A 242 -18.26 3.15 15.02
N TYR A 243 -17.61 4.09 15.71
CA TYR A 243 -16.89 5.19 15.07
C TYR A 243 -15.72 4.66 14.22
N THR A 244 -14.93 3.74 14.78
CA THR A 244 -13.80 3.13 14.09
C THR A 244 -14.22 2.43 12.80
N LEU A 245 -15.29 1.64 12.86
CA LEU A 245 -15.82 0.96 11.68
C LEU A 245 -16.36 1.95 10.64
N GLN A 246 -17.17 2.93 11.05
CA GLN A 246 -17.80 3.89 10.12
C GLN A 246 -16.77 4.79 9.46
N GLU A 247 -15.83 5.36 10.21
CA GLU A 247 -14.81 6.24 9.66
C GLU A 247 -13.83 5.50 8.73
N SER A 248 -13.45 4.27 9.08
CA SER A 248 -12.59 3.49 8.20
C SER A 248 -13.31 3.03 6.93
N LEU A 249 -14.55 2.60 7.04
CA LEU A 249 -15.36 2.23 5.88
C LEU A 249 -15.54 3.42 4.92
N LYS A 250 -15.88 4.61 5.45
CA LYS A 250 -15.98 5.86 4.71
C LYS A 250 -14.66 6.22 4.02
N ALA A 251 -13.55 6.18 4.77
CA ALA A 251 -12.23 6.54 4.26
C ALA A 251 -11.77 5.65 3.09
N PHE A 252 -12.07 4.35 3.13
CA PHE A 252 -11.66 3.42 2.08
C PHE A 252 -12.67 3.34 0.94
N PHE A 253 -13.97 3.40 1.20
CA PHE A 253 -15.00 3.36 0.17
C PHE A 253 -14.81 4.47 -0.89
N ARG A 254 -14.41 5.68 -0.47
CA ARG A 254 -14.21 6.81 -1.39
C ARG A 254 -13.24 6.53 -2.54
N PHE A 255 -12.33 5.55 -2.39
CA PHE A 255 -11.42 5.15 -3.47
C PHE A 255 -12.06 4.23 -4.51
N ALA A 256 -13.23 3.66 -4.23
CA ALA A 256 -13.84 2.68 -5.12
C ALA A 256 -14.19 3.26 -6.50
N GLY A 257 -14.69 4.48 -6.55
CA GLY A 257 -15.07 5.15 -7.81
C GLY A 257 -13.98 6.05 -8.38
N ARG A 258 -12.78 5.99 -7.84
CA ARG A 258 -11.68 6.90 -8.19
C ARG A 258 -10.50 6.12 -8.78
N GLU A 259 -9.34 6.76 -8.82
CA GLU A 259 -8.05 6.16 -9.16
C GLU A 259 -7.65 5.06 -8.16
N ASN A 260 -6.49 4.47 -8.33
CA ASN A 260 -6.06 3.38 -7.46
C ASN A 260 -5.89 3.83 -6.01
N VAL A 261 -6.20 2.96 -5.08
CA VAL A 261 -5.94 3.18 -3.66
C VAL A 261 -4.46 3.49 -3.47
N PRO A 262 -4.09 4.65 -2.89
CA PRO A 262 -2.69 5.03 -2.71
C PRO A 262 -2.01 4.15 -1.66
N TYR A 263 -0.69 4.14 -1.67
CA TYR A 263 0.10 3.38 -0.70
C TYR A 263 -0.09 3.90 0.74
N GLY A 264 -0.05 5.22 0.91
CA GLY A 264 -0.33 5.94 2.16
C GLY A 264 -1.49 6.92 1.97
N ASP A 265 -1.65 7.85 2.89
CA ASP A 265 -2.69 8.88 2.89
C ASP A 265 -2.44 10.04 1.90
N GLY A 266 -1.80 9.75 0.77
CA GLY A 266 -1.63 10.69 -0.32
C GLY A 266 -2.84 10.74 -1.27
N TRP A 267 -2.67 11.44 -2.38
CA TRP A 267 -3.63 11.43 -3.47
C TRP A 267 -3.75 10.02 -4.06
N PRO A 268 -4.93 9.67 -4.61
CA PRO A 268 -5.09 8.43 -5.35
C PRO A 268 -3.98 8.24 -6.40
N GLU A 269 -3.46 7.03 -6.52
CA GLU A 269 -2.42 6.72 -7.51
C GLU A 269 -3.05 6.69 -8.90
N GLY A 270 -2.64 7.62 -9.76
CA GLY A 270 -3.20 7.76 -11.11
C GLY A 270 -2.75 6.68 -12.09
N GLY A 271 -3.54 6.49 -13.14
CA GLY A 271 -3.26 5.60 -14.25
C GLY A 271 -3.53 4.13 -13.92
N PHE A 272 -2.82 3.25 -14.62
CA PHE A 272 -3.02 1.80 -14.53
C PHE A 272 -2.17 1.12 -13.43
N ARG A 273 -1.54 1.88 -12.58
CA ARG A 273 -0.69 1.36 -11.51
C ARG A 273 -1.52 0.91 -10.32
N ASP A 274 -1.90 -0.33 -10.31
CA ASP A 274 -2.50 -0.94 -9.14
C ASP A 274 -1.50 -1.86 -8.44
N ASN A 275 -1.12 -1.52 -7.22
CA ASN A 275 -0.27 -2.33 -6.36
C ASN A 275 -1.05 -3.42 -5.60
N GLY A 276 -2.23 -3.79 -6.06
CA GLY A 276 -3.11 -4.78 -5.41
C GLY A 276 -3.97 -4.22 -4.26
N LYS A 277 -3.80 -2.96 -3.89
CA LYS A 277 -4.60 -2.35 -2.82
C LYS A 277 -6.07 -2.16 -3.21
N SER A 278 -6.33 -1.82 -4.47
CA SER A 278 -7.71 -1.75 -5.01
C SER A 278 -8.38 -3.13 -4.95
N ALA A 279 -7.65 -4.19 -5.26
CA ALA A 279 -8.17 -5.55 -5.12
C ALA A 279 -8.42 -5.94 -3.65
N GLY A 280 -7.59 -5.49 -2.71
CA GLY A 280 -7.85 -5.59 -1.27
C GLY A 280 -9.13 -4.86 -0.87
N LEU A 281 -9.37 -3.68 -1.43
CA LEU A 281 -10.62 -2.94 -1.24
C LEU A 281 -11.82 -3.70 -1.80
N ALA A 282 -11.69 -4.39 -2.94
CA ALA A 282 -12.77 -5.24 -3.47
C ALA A 282 -13.19 -6.34 -2.49
N VAL A 283 -12.23 -6.95 -1.80
CA VAL A 283 -12.50 -7.95 -0.76
C VAL A 283 -13.25 -7.33 0.42
N ALA A 284 -12.85 -6.12 0.85
CA ALA A 284 -13.57 -5.40 1.91
C ALA A 284 -15.01 -5.05 1.47
N MET A 285 -15.19 -4.62 0.24
CA MET A 285 -16.53 -4.29 -0.29
C MET A 285 -17.40 -5.55 -0.48
N ALA A 286 -16.81 -6.72 -0.74
CA ALA A 286 -17.54 -7.98 -0.76
C ALA A 286 -18.12 -8.33 0.63
N ALA A 287 -17.32 -8.12 1.69
CA ALA A 287 -17.80 -8.27 3.06
C ALA A 287 -18.92 -7.25 3.35
N ALA A 288 -18.76 -5.99 2.97
CA ALA A 288 -19.73 -4.94 3.18
C ALA A 288 -21.07 -5.22 2.47
N ALA A 289 -21.04 -5.69 1.23
CA ALA A 289 -22.25 -6.04 0.49
C ALA A 289 -23.09 -7.13 1.18
N ARG A 290 -22.45 -8.07 1.87
CA ARG A 290 -23.15 -9.13 2.62
C ARG A 290 -23.85 -8.62 3.89
N LEU A 291 -23.50 -7.44 4.35
CA LEU A 291 -23.96 -6.87 5.62
C LEU A 291 -25.03 -5.81 5.43
N THR A 292 -25.52 -5.63 4.21
CA THR A 292 -26.61 -4.72 3.90
C THR A 292 -27.83 -5.50 3.43
N PRO A 293 -29.06 -5.01 3.68
CA PRO A 293 -30.27 -5.63 3.17
C PRO A 293 -30.30 -5.72 1.64
N GLU A 294 -29.71 -4.76 0.94
CA GLU A 294 -29.64 -4.67 -0.51
C GLU A 294 -28.72 -5.74 -1.12
N GLY A 295 -27.77 -6.26 -0.34
CA GLY A 295 -26.88 -7.33 -0.75
C GLY A 295 -26.16 -7.04 -2.07
N GLU A 296 -26.38 -7.86 -3.06
CA GLU A 296 -25.81 -7.72 -4.41
C GLU A 296 -26.31 -6.47 -5.18
N ASN A 297 -27.36 -5.79 -4.71
CA ASN A 297 -27.85 -4.54 -5.27
C ASN A 297 -27.32 -3.30 -4.52
N SER A 298 -26.48 -3.50 -3.50
CA SER A 298 -25.93 -2.41 -2.70
C SER A 298 -24.84 -1.64 -3.44
N ILE A 299 -24.60 -0.40 -2.99
CA ILE A 299 -23.45 0.40 -3.47
C ILE A 299 -22.11 -0.29 -3.17
N TYR A 300 -22.07 -1.14 -2.16
CA TYR A 300 -20.86 -1.92 -1.82
C TYR A 300 -20.59 -3.02 -2.84
N ALA A 301 -21.65 -3.66 -3.37
CA ALA A 301 -21.49 -4.64 -4.45
C ALA A 301 -21.01 -3.97 -5.75
N GLU A 302 -21.55 -2.80 -6.09
CA GLU A 302 -21.06 -1.99 -7.20
C GLU A 302 -19.59 -1.60 -7.01
N ALA A 303 -19.22 -1.13 -5.81
CA ALA A 303 -17.84 -0.78 -5.47
C ALA A 303 -16.90 -1.99 -5.55
N ARG A 304 -17.33 -3.17 -5.03
CA ARG A 304 -16.59 -4.43 -5.16
C ARG A 304 -16.28 -4.76 -6.62
N ASP A 305 -17.32 -4.71 -7.45
CA ASP A 305 -17.21 -5.06 -8.87
C ASP A 305 -16.30 -4.08 -9.61
N HIS A 306 -16.44 -2.79 -9.32
CA HIS A 306 -15.62 -1.76 -9.94
C HIS A 306 -14.13 -1.94 -9.63
N VAL A 307 -13.77 -2.00 -8.35
CA VAL A 307 -12.34 -2.09 -7.96
C VAL A 307 -11.76 -3.48 -8.19
N GLY A 308 -12.57 -4.53 -8.13
CA GLY A 308 -12.15 -5.89 -8.43
C GLY A 308 -11.79 -6.09 -9.90
N MET A 309 -12.57 -5.50 -10.81
CA MET A 309 -12.32 -5.57 -12.25
C MET A 309 -11.04 -4.83 -12.68
N LYS A 310 -10.45 -3.99 -11.85
CA LYS A 310 -9.13 -3.40 -12.11
C LYS A 310 -8.05 -4.46 -12.30
N GLY A 311 -8.19 -5.61 -11.68
CA GLY A 311 -7.30 -6.75 -11.90
C GLY A 311 -7.21 -7.22 -13.35
N LEU A 312 -8.27 -7.01 -14.14
CA LEU A 312 -8.31 -7.40 -15.54
C LEU A 312 -7.60 -6.40 -16.46
N TYR A 313 -7.78 -5.12 -16.25
CA TYR A 313 -7.32 -4.06 -17.16
C TYR A 313 -6.30 -3.08 -16.55
N ALA A 314 -5.91 -3.26 -15.32
CA ALA A 314 -4.81 -2.50 -14.74
C ALA A 314 -3.46 -3.14 -15.06
N THR A 315 -2.43 -2.31 -15.24
CA THR A 315 -1.06 -2.81 -15.44
C THR A 315 -0.52 -3.45 -14.17
N SER A 316 0.26 -4.50 -14.37
CA SER A 316 0.96 -5.21 -13.29
C SER A 316 2.41 -4.75 -13.21
N TRP A 317 2.90 -4.57 -11.99
CA TRP A 317 4.30 -4.28 -11.73
C TRP A 317 5.04 -5.56 -11.33
N PHE A 318 5.33 -6.40 -12.29
CA PHE A 318 5.98 -7.69 -12.03
C PHE A 318 7.43 -7.56 -11.52
N HIS A 319 8.06 -6.44 -11.73
CA HIS A 319 9.51 -6.31 -11.48
C HIS A 319 9.88 -5.30 -10.41
N ALA A 320 8.97 -4.47 -9.94
CA ALA A 320 9.46 -3.31 -9.22
C ALA A 320 9.18 -3.38 -7.75
N ALA A 321 8.40 -3.23 -6.98
CA ALA A 321 8.37 -3.03 -5.56
C ALA A 321 7.84 -4.24 -4.79
N HIS A 322 8.17 -4.32 -3.54
CA HIS A 322 7.64 -5.35 -2.65
C HIS A 322 6.10 -5.36 -2.55
N THR A 323 5.42 -4.27 -2.87
CA THR A 323 3.96 -4.19 -2.94
C THR A 323 3.43 -4.30 -4.37
N GLY A 324 4.29 -4.24 -5.36
CA GLY A 324 3.94 -4.27 -6.78
C GLY A 324 3.89 -5.67 -7.34
N GLY A 325 5.00 -6.35 -7.44
CA GLY A 325 5.14 -7.62 -8.13
C GLY A 325 4.23 -8.74 -7.63
N GLY A 326 4.80 -9.73 -6.99
CA GLY A 326 4.04 -10.90 -6.52
C GLY A 326 2.91 -10.59 -5.54
N ILE A 327 3.11 -9.67 -4.60
CA ILE A 327 2.10 -9.33 -3.59
C ILE A 327 0.86 -8.69 -4.21
N GLY A 328 1.04 -7.81 -5.19
CA GLY A 328 -0.09 -7.23 -5.92
C GLY A 328 -0.93 -8.28 -6.64
N GLU A 329 -0.29 -9.28 -7.24
CA GLU A 329 -0.98 -10.39 -7.89
C GLU A 329 -1.80 -11.24 -6.92
N ILE A 330 -1.34 -11.45 -5.68
CA ILE A 330 -2.13 -12.16 -4.66
C ILE A 330 -3.52 -11.54 -4.50
N TRP A 331 -3.57 -10.23 -4.34
CA TRP A 331 -4.83 -9.52 -4.11
C TRP A 331 -5.69 -9.45 -5.37
N ARG A 332 -5.09 -9.28 -6.55
CA ARG A 332 -5.83 -9.32 -7.83
C ARG A 332 -6.48 -10.67 -8.07
N HIS A 333 -5.74 -11.76 -7.84
CA HIS A 333 -6.27 -13.10 -7.96
C HIS A 333 -7.43 -13.35 -6.99
N LYS A 334 -7.32 -12.89 -5.73
CA LYS A 334 -8.42 -13.00 -4.75
C LYS A 334 -9.67 -12.24 -5.21
N ALA A 335 -9.50 -11.00 -5.65
CA ALA A 335 -10.61 -10.17 -6.13
C ALA A 335 -11.26 -10.79 -7.37
N MET A 336 -10.47 -11.19 -8.37
CA MET A 336 -10.98 -11.79 -9.60
C MET A 336 -11.67 -13.13 -9.35
N SER A 337 -11.21 -13.91 -8.36
CA SER A 337 -11.84 -15.19 -8.00
C SER A 337 -13.28 -15.05 -7.48
N MET A 338 -13.66 -13.88 -6.99
CA MET A 338 -15.05 -13.59 -6.61
C MET A 338 -16.00 -13.51 -7.81
N PHE A 339 -15.47 -13.27 -9.01
CA PHE A 339 -16.25 -13.06 -10.24
C PHE A 339 -16.48 -14.32 -11.08
N HIS A 340 -16.10 -15.49 -10.56
CA HIS A 340 -16.16 -16.74 -11.33
C HIS A 340 -17.57 -17.09 -11.83
N GLU A 341 -18.63 -16.71 -11.11
CA GLU A 341 -20.03 -16.90 -11.51
C GLU A 341 -20.63 -15.67 -12.20
N SER A 342 -20.40 -14.47 -11.64
CA SER A 342 -21.03 -13.24 -12.12
C SER A 342 -20.42 -12.70 -13.41
N ARG A 343 -19.12 -12.95 -13.64
CA ARG A 343 -18.38 -12.49 -14.82
C ARG A 343 -17.41 -13.57 -15.35
N PRO A 344 -17.93 -14.71 -15.78
CA PRO A 344 -17.12 -15.88 -16.09
C PRO A 344 -16.13 -15.65 -17.24
N VAL A 345 -16.50 -14.85 -18.24
CA VAL A 345 -15.62 -14.53 -19.38
C VAL A 345 -14.39 -13.73 -18.93
N GLN A 346 -14.60 -12.68 -18.15
CA GLN A 346 -13.52 -11.83 -17.63
C GLN A 346 -12.64 -12.61 -16.65
N TYR A 347 -13.24 -13.39 -15.77
CA TYR A 347 -12.52 -14.27 -14.86
C TYR A 347 -11.64 -15.28 -15.59
N ARG A 348 -12.18 -15.92 -16.64
CA ARG A 348 -11.42 -16.86 -17.46
C ARG A 348 -10.25 -16.18 -18.16
N SER A 349 -10.51 -15.05 -18.80
CA SER A 349 -9.46 -14.27 -19.46
C SER A 349 -8.33 -13.87 -18.49
N PHE A 350 -8.68 -13.43 -17.30
CA PHE A 350 -7.71 -13.11 -16.26
C PHE A 350 -6.85 -14.34 -15.89
N LEU A 351 -7.49 -15.47 -15.59
CA LEU A 351 -6.75 -16.69 -15.22
C LEU A 351 -5.85 -17.18 -16.35
N ASP A 352 -6.31 -17.17 -17.59
CA ASP A 352 -5.53 -17.66 -18.72
C ASP A 352 -4.30 -16.80 -18.98
N THR A 353 -4.42 -15.47 -18.86
CA THR A 353 -3.25 -14.56 -18.96
C THR A 353 -2.30 -14.67 -17.79
N ARG A 354 -2.76 -15.14 -16.63
CA ARG A 354 -1.98 -15.25 -15.39
C ARG A 354 -1.56 -16.69 -15.04
N ARG A 355 -1.89 -17.68 -15.90
CA ARG A 355 -1.55 -19.09 -15.62
C ARG A 355 -0.08 -19.30 -15.33
N TRP A 356 0.79 -18.63 -16.07
CA TRP A 356 2.23 -18.71 -15.87
C TRP A 356 2.66 -18.27 -14.44
N VAL A 357 2.01 -17.25 -13.86
CA VAL A 357 2.30 -16.83 -12.48
C VAL A 357 2.00 -17.95 -11.52
N MET A 358 0.86 -18.63 -11.71
CA MET A 358 0.46 -19.74 -10.85
C MET A 358 1.41 -20.93 -10.99
N GLU A 359 1.83 -21.26 -12.21
CA GLU A 359 2.76 -22.37 -12.46
C GLU A 359 4.15 -22.10 -11.88
N LEU A 360 4.71 -20.90 -12.08
CA LEU A 360 6.02 -20.54 -11.56
C LEU A 360 6.04 -20.35 -10.04
N SER A 361 4.89 -20.08 -9.42
CA SER A 361 4.77 -19.93 -7.96
C SER A 361 4.76 -21.28 -7.23
N ARG A 362 4.44 -22.37 -7.89
CA ARG A 362 4.46 -23.71 -7.27
C ARG A 362 5.88 -24.22 -7.08
N ARG A 363 6.09 -25.02 -6.05
CA ARG A 363 7.39 -25.63 -5.75
C ARG A 363 7.34 -27.14 -5.81
N HIS A 364 8.51 -27.75 -5.92
CA HIS A 364 8.66 -29.20 -6.04
C HIS A 364 8.17 -29.95 -4.77
N ASP A 365 8.24 -29.34 -3.61
CA ASP A 365 7.82 -29.91 -2.34
C ASP A 365 6.29 -29.80 -2.08
N GLY A 366 5.55 -29.20 -3.02
CA GLY A 366 4.11 -28.97 -2.90
C GLY A 366 3.75 -27.61 -2.27
N SER A 367 4.70 -26.87 -1.73
CA SER A 367 4.47 -25.52 -1.26
C SER A 367 4.28 -24.55 -2.42
N ILE A 368 3.73 -23.36 -2.13
CA ILE A 368 3.56 -22.27 -3.08
C ILE A 368 4.33 -21.06 -2.56
N GLY A 369 5.16 -20.47 -3.41
CA GLY A 369 5.80 -19.20 -3.18
C GLY A 369 5.13 -18.08 -3.98
N ILE A 370 5.88 -17.06 -4.36
CA ILE A 370 5.41 -15.99 -5.27
C ILE A 370 6.40 -15.86 -6.40
N ALA A 371 5.93 -16.07 -7.65
CA ALA A 371 6.72 -15.79 -8.83
C ALA A 371 6.93 -14.28 -8.99
N GLY A 372 8.17 -13.86 -9.18
CA GLY A 372 8.50 -12.46 -9.43
C GLY A 372 8.64 -11.59 -8.19
N PHE A 373 8.68 -12.16 -7.00
CA PHE A 373 9.07 -11.44 -5.81
C PHE A 373 10.55 -11.04 -5.89
N LEU A 374 10.85 -9.86 -5.41
CA LEU A 374 12.04 -9.09 -5.73
C LEU A 374 13.39 -9.74 -5.48
N ASP A 375 14.34 -9.34 -6.34
CA ASP A 375 15.80 -9.52 -6.23
C ASP A 375 16.43 -9.19 -4.88
N ARG A 376 15.74 -8.49 -4.01
CA ARG A 376 16.29 -8.04 -2.72
C ARG A 376 16.45 -9.15 -1.71
N TYR A 377 15.71 -10.21 -1.87
CA TYR A 377 15.74 -11.33 -0.94
C TYR A 377 16.38 -12.52 -1.64
N ASP A 378 17.69 -12.57 -1.58
CA ASP A 378 18.49 -13.73 -2.03
C ASP A 378 18.17 -15.00 -1.22
N THR A 379 17.13 -14.93 -0.46
CA THR A 379 16.62 -15.94 0.43
C THR A 379 15.31 -16.50 -0.11
N SER A 380 15.30 -16.81 -1.40
CA SER A 380 14.18 -17.47 -2.10
C SER A 380 13.67 -18.75 -1.43
N THR A 381 14.38 -19.23 -0.46
CA THR A 381 14.02 -20.34 0.40
C THR A 381 13.22 -19.92 1.61
N THR A 382 12.90 -18.62 1.74
CA THR A 382 12.42 -18.12 2.98
C THR A 382 10.97 -18.48 3.21
N GLU A 383 10.74 -18.75 4.45
CA GLU A 383 9.45 -18.86 5.08
C GLU A 383 8.51 -17.71 4.70
N HIS A 384 9.06 -16.53 4.46
CA HIS A 384 8.33 -15.33 4.04
C HIS A 384 7.65 -15.48 2.68
N GLU A 385 8.35 -15.96 1.64
CA GLU A 385 7.72 -16.20 0.33
C GLU A 385 6.65 -17.27 0.41
N ARG A 386 6.89 -18.32 1.19
CA ARG A 386 5.92 -19.39 1.42
C ARG A 386 4.70 -18.90 2.20
N ALA A 387 4.88 -18.00 3.15
CA ALA A 387 3.78 -17.36 3.87
C ALA A 387 2.89 -16.54 2.91
N TRP A 388 3.47 -15.76 2.02
CA TRP A 388 2.73 -15.06 0.97
C TRP A 388 2.08 -16.01 -0.03
N GLY A 389 2.76 -17.11 -0.36
CA GLY A 389 2.23 -18.16 -1.24
C GLY A 389 0.96 -18.80 -0.69
N ASN A 390 0.79 -18.88 0.63
CA ASN A 390 -0.43 -19.38 1.25
C ASN A 390 -1.64 -18.49 0.91
N PHE A 391 -1.45 -17.17 0.89
CA PHE A 391 -2.50 -16.24 0.44
C PHE A 391 -2.77 -16.38 -1.06
N PHE A 392 -1.73 -16.57 -1.87
CA PHE A 392 -1.89 -16.73 -3.31
C PHE A 392 -2.65 -18.01 -3.66
N ALA A 393 -2.45 -19.08 -2.90
CA ALA A 393 -3.15 -20.35 -3.05
C ALA A 393 -4.67 -20.26 -2.89
N LEU A 394 -5.18 -19.22 -2.22
CA LEU A 394 -6.62 -18.95 -2.13
C LEU A 394 -7.29 -18.79 -3.50
N THR A 395 -6.53 -18.46 -4.54
CA THR A 395 -7.01 -18.45 -5.94
C THR A 395 -7.67 -19.78 -6.34
N TYR A 396 -7.15 -20.90 -5.85
CA TYR A 396 -7.69 -22.24 -6.12
C TYR A 396 -8.94 -22.57 -5.31
N THR A 397 -9.19 -21.91 -4.18
CA THR A 397 -10.18 -22.31 -3.19
C THR A 397 -11.29 -21.31 -2.96
N ILE A 398 -11.10 -20.01 -3.24
CA ILE A 398 -12.16 -19.00 -3.11
C ILE A 398 -13.44 -19.40 -3.85
N PRO A 399 -13.39 -19.93 -5.10
CA PRO A 399 -14.58 -20.35 -5.82
C PRO A 399 -15.35 -21.51 -5.17
N ARG A 400 -14.75 -22.20 -4.19
CA ARG A 400 -15.42 -23.28 -3.40
C ARG A 400 -16.42 -22.73 -2.38
N LYS A 401 -16.37 -21.42 -2.07
CA LYS A 401 -17.29 -20.71 -1.14
C LYS A 401 -17.34 -21.30 0.27
N ASN A 402 -16.19 -21.75 0.81
CA ASN A 402 -16.08 -22.31 2.15
C ASN A 402 -15.81 -21.27 3.23
N LEU A 403 -15.50 -20.03 2.86
CA LEU A 403 -15.31 -18.90 3.77
C LEU A 403 -16.52 -17.97 3.73
N VAL A 404 -16.91 -17.44 4.89
CA VAL A 404 -18.03 -16.47 5.00
C VAL A 404 -17.74 -15.23 4.15
N LEU A 405 -16.51 -14.75 4.19
CA LEU A 405 -16.03 -13.62 3.38
C LEU A 405 -16.27 -13.83 1.88
N PHE A 406 -16.19 -15.08 1.40
CA PHE A 406 -16.30 -15.42 -0.02
C PHE A 406 -17.56 -16.24 -0.38
N GLY A 407 -18.59 -16.21 0.44
CA GLY A 407 -19.90 -16.73 0.06
C GLY A 407 -20.42 -17.92 0.85
N ALA A 408 -19.70 -18.44 1.86
CA ALA A 408 -20.28 -19.42 2.78
C ALA A 408 -21.47 -18.79 3.54
N PRO A 409 -22.51 -19.57 3.85
CA PRO A 409 -23.64 -19.08 4.63
C PRO A 409 -23.22 -18.66 6.03
N LEU A 410 -23.91 -17.64 6.59
CA LEU A 410 -23.73 -17.24 7.97
C LEU A 410 -24.21 -18.35 8.91
N PRO A 411 -23.43 -18.75 9.92
CA PRO A 411 -23.89 -19.71 10.91
C PRO A 411 -24.92 -19.08 11.87
N ALA A 412 -25.69 -19.92 12.56
CA ALA A 412 -26.75 -19.46 13.48
C ALA A 412 -26.22 -18.63 14.66
N TRP A 413 -24.95 -18.74 14.98
CA TRP A 413 -24.29 -17.99 16.08
C TRP A 413 -23.61 -16.70 15.61
N ALA A 414 -23.67 -16.38 14.31
CA ALA A 414 -23.16 -15.10 13.82
C ALA A 414 -24.06 -13.95 14.30
N HIS A 415 -23.45 -12.86 14.73
CA HIS A 415 -24.12 -11.64 15.09
C HIS A 415 -24.37 -10.77 13.84
N THR A 416 -25.63 -10.57 13.49
CA THR A 416 -26.00 -9.74 12.34
C THR A 416 -26.00 -8.25 12.71
N TYR A 417 -25.63 -7.42 11.77
CA TYR A 417 -25.70 -5.95 11.87
C TYR A 417 -25.82 -5.36 10.46
N GLU A 418 -26.17 -4.09 10.38
CA GLU A 418 -26.30 -3.40 9.12
C GLU A 418 -25.26 -2.29 9.00
N LEU A 419 -24.76 -2.08 7.78
CA LEU A 419 -23.91 -0.96 7.43
C LEU A 419 -24.76 0.20 6.87
N PRO A 420 -24.26 1.46 6.89
CA PRO A 420 -24.91 2.59 6.24
C PRO A 420 -25.20 2.29 4.76
N GLU A 421 -26.37 2.69 4.26
CA GLU A 421 -26.73 2.52 2.84
C GLU A 421 -25.67 3.15 1.92
N ARG A 422 -25.10 4.29 2.31
CA ARG A 422 -23.97 4.96 1.66
C ARG A 422 -22.97 5.46 2.70
N PRO A 423 -21.72 4.93 2.70
CA PRO A 423 -20.74 5.35 3.69
C PRO A 423 -20.08 6.69 3.36
N TRP A 424 -20.02 7.08 2.08
CA TRP A 424 -19.37 8.29 1.61
C TRP A 424 -20.01 8.77 0.30
N GLY A 425 -19.93 10.07 0.05
CA GLY A 425 -20.33 10.67 -1.20
C GLY A 425 -21.81 11.05 -1.27
N ARG A 426 -22.19 11.52 -2.44
CA ARG A 426 -23.54 11.92 -2.83
C ARG A 426 -24.12 10.92 -3.82
N PRO A 427 -25.44 10.91 -4.09
CA PRO A 427 -26.02 10.03 -5.11
C PRO A 427 -25.36 10.14 -6.49
N SER A 428 -24.89 11.33 -6.87
CA SER A 428 -24.16 11.55 -8.12
C SER A 428 -22.79 10.86 -8.18
N ASP A 429 -22.17 10.56 -7.03
CA ASP A 429 -20.90 9.82 -6.97
C ASP A 429 -21.08 8.35 -7.35
N ASP A 430 -22.28 7.80 -7.24
CA ASP A 430 -22.57 6.41 -7.60
C ASP A 430 -22.22 6.11 -9.08
N ALA A 431 -22.29 7.11 -9.96
CA ALA A 431 -21.90 6.96 -11.36
C ALA A 431 -20.43 6.51 -11.52
N PHE A 432 -19.57 6.80 -10.56
CA PHE A 432 -18.15 6.43 -10.59
C PHE A 432 -17.88 5.01 -10.08
N VAL A 433 -18.77 4.42 -9.31
CA VAL A 433 -18.64 3.04 -8.83
C VAL A 433 -19.37 2.03 -9.70
N ARG A 434 -20.27 2.46 -10.59
CA ARG A 434 -20.97 1.57 -11.52
C ARG A 434 -20.03 0.97 -12.54
N THR A 435 -20.22 -0.31 -12.84
CA THR A 435 -19.39 -1.05 -13.80
C THR A 435 -20.11 -1.25 -15.12
N THR A 436 -19.35 -1.11 -16.22
CA THR A 436 -19.80 -1.56 -17.54
C THR A 436 -18.91 -2.72 -17.97
N PRO A 437 -19.44 -3.86 -18.46
CA PRO A 437 -18.65 -4.96 -18.95
C PRO A 437 -17.64 -4.50 -20.01
N VAL A 438 -16.38 -4.93 -19.87
CA VAL A 438 -15.32 -4.64 -20.83
C VAL A 438 -14.98 -5.92 -21.56
N PRO A 439 -14.99 -5.92 -22.90
CA PRO A 439 -14.48 -7.05 -23.66
C PRO A 439 -13.01 -7.30 -23.30
N SER A 440 -12.66 -8.57 -23.04
CA SER A 440 -11.27 -8.93 -22.84
C SER A 440 -10.67 -9.42 -24.14
N ASN A 441 -9.54 -8.90 -24.51
CA ASN A 441 -8.66 -9.44 -25.53
C ASN A 441 -7.55 -10.24 -24.86
N ARG A 442 -7.08 -11.27 -25.51
CA ARG A 442 -5.88 -11.99 -25.11
C ARG A 442 -4.77 -11.72 -26.13
N GLY A 443 -3.76 -11.00 -25.74
CA GLY A 443 -2.51 -10.86 -26.45
C GLY A 443 -1.39 -11.58 -25.70
N LEU A 444 -0.21 -11.56 -26.23
CA LEU A 444 1.01 -12.03 -25.59
C LEU A 444 1.87 -10.81 -25.24
N LEU A 445 2.47 -10.83 -24.07
CA LEU A 445 3.41 -9.80 -23.68
C LEU A 445 4.60 -9.78 -24.64
N THR A 446 4.95 -8.60 -25.11
CA THR A 446 6.09 -8.40 -25.99
C THR A 446 7.37 -8.15 -25.20
N MET A 447 8.51 -8.17 -25.88
CA MET A 447 9.78 -7.79 -25.27
C MET A 447 9.78 -6.33 -24.85
N ASP A 448 9.14 -5.44 -25.60
CA ASP A 448 9.04 -4.02 -25.26
C ASP A 448 8.23 -3.80 -23.98
N ASP A 449 7.14 -4.54 -23.78
CA ASP A 449 6.37 -4.52 -22.55
C ASP A 449 7.22 -4.95 -21.35
N MET A 450 8.04 -5.98 -21.55
CA MET A 450 8.91 -6.53 -20.53
C MET A 450 10.08 -5.59 -20.20
N LEU A 451 10.57 -4.83 -21.16
CA LEU A 451 11.63 -3.83 -20.97
C LEU A 451 11.13 -2.57 -20.26
N GLN A 452 9.83 -2.32 -20.26
CA GLN A 452 9.22 -1.33 -19.37
C GLN A 452 9.24 -1.86 -17.93
N GLU A 453 9.13 -0.98 -16.97
CA GLU A 453 9.11 -1.39 -15.55
C GLU A 453 7.80 -2.10 -15.15
N ARG A 454 6.85 -2.19 -16.05
CA ARG A 454 5.52 -2.74 -15.83
C ARG A 454 5.11 -3.62 -17.01
N VAL A 455 4.24 -4.56 -16.71
CA VAL A 455 3.61 -5.46 -17.67
C VAL A 455 2.13 -5.13 -17.74
N GLU A 456 1.61 -4.97 -18.95
CA GLU A 456 0.22 -4.63 -19.17
C GLU A 456 -0.63 -5.85 -19.49
N THR A 457 -1.92 -5.78 -19.17
CA THR A 457 -2.87 -6.79 -19.60
C THR A 457 -3.19 -6.63 -21.09
N ASP A 458 -3.68 -7.69 -21.72
CA ASP A 458 -4.06 -7.67 -23.13
C ASP A 458 -5.04 -6.55 -23.47
N ALA A 459 -6.03 -6.34 -22.59
CA ALA A 459 -7.05 -5.32 -22.80
C ALA A 459 -6.44 -3.91 -22.80
N SER A 460 -5.48 -3.67 -21.89
CA SER A 460 -4.77 -2.40 -21.83
C SER A 460 -3.88 -2.20 -23.05
N LEU A 461 -3.14 -3.23 -23.50
CA LEU A 461 -2.30 -3.14 -24.69
C LEU A 461 -3.10 -2.80 -25.94
N ALA A 462 -4.16 -3.54 -26.22
CA ALA A 462 -5.02 -3.29 -27.37
C ALA A 462 -5.64 -1.89 -27.36
N PHE A 463 -6.03 -1.41 -26.19
CA PHE A 463 -6.52 -0.04 -26.02
C PHE A 463 -5.42 0.99 -26.36
N PHE A 464 -4.21 0.84 -25.83
CA PHE A 464 -3.12 1.78 -26.06
C PHE A 464 -2.64 1.79 -27.51
N GLU A 465 -2.56 0.63 -28.14
CA GLU A 465 -2.24 0.53 -29.56
C GLU A 465 -3.23 1.36 -30.37
N LYS A 466 -4.53 1.15 -30.19
CA LYS A 466 -5.58 1.88 -30.89
C LYS A 466 -5.59 3.37 -30.55
N LEU A 467 -5.43 3.73 -29.27
CA LEU A 467 -5.40 5.14 -28.83
C LEU A 467 -4.26 5.93 -29.45
N ASN A 468 -3.10 5.29 -29.70
CA ASN A 468 -1.92 5.95 -30.22
C ASN A 468 -1.85 5.99 -31.76
N GLU A 469 -2.81 5.39 -32.47
CA GLU A 469 -2.92 5.57 -33.91
C GLU A 469 -3.03 7.06 -34.27
N ALA A 470 -2.38 7.46 -35.36
CA ALA A 470 -2.36 8.87 -35.78
C ALA A 470 -3.76 9.40 -36.09
N ASP A 471 -4.61 8.56 -36.62
CA ASP A 471 -5.97 8.82 -37.09
C ASP A 471 -7.06 8.21 -36.20
N VAL A 472 -6.78 8.06 -34.91
CA VAL A 472 -7.76 7.54 -33.97
C VAL A 472 -9.09 8.31 -34.07
N SER A 473 -10.18 7.57 -34.23
CA SER A 473 -11.47 8.19 -34.51
C SER A 473 -12.09 8.84 -33.25
N LYS A 474 -12.81 9.97 -33.47
CA LYS A 474 -13.58 10.61 -32.39
C LYS A 474 -14.62 9.67 -31.78
N GLN A 475 -15.16 8.72 -32.57
CA GLN A 475 -16.08 7.69 -32.08
C GLN A 475 -15.39 6.77 -31.05
N PHE A 476 -14.16 6.36 -31.30
CA PHE A 476 -13.38 5.56 -30.35
C PHE A 476 -13.13 6.35 -29.07
N LEU A 477 -12.70 7.61 -29.18
CA LEU A 477 -12.49 8.47 -28.02
C LEU A 477 -13.77 8.64 -27.20
N ALA A 478 -14.90 8.94 -27.84
CA ALA A 478 -16.18 9.09 -27.16
C ALA A 478 -16.62 7.82 -26.42
N LYS A 479 -16.40 6.64 -27.01
CA LYS A 479 -16.72 5.34 -26.38
C LYS A 479 -15.96 5.16 -25.07
N TYR A 480 -14.66 5.41 -25.07
CA TYR A 480 -13.82 5.17 -23.89
C TYR A 480 -13.89 6.28 -22.83
N LEU A 481 -14.47 7.44 -23.14
CA LEU A 481 -14.85 8.43 -22.13
C LEU A 481 -15.94 7.91 -21.17
N LEU A 482 -16.72 6.90 -21.58
CA LEU A 482 -17.70 6.22 -20.73
C LEU A 482 -17.16 4.99 -20.00
N HIS A 483 -15.87 4.69 -20.18
CA HIS A 483 -15.25 3.53 -19.53
C HIS A 483 -15.35 3.65 -18.01
N PRO A 484 -15.74 2.59 -17.26
CA PRO A 484 -15.85 2.64 -15.81
C PRO A 484 -14.50 2.98 -15.13
N GLU A 485 -13.40 2.45 -15.65
CA GLU A 485 -12.07 2.72 -15.08
C GLU A 485 -11.56 4.11 -15.49
N ILE A 486 -11.26 4.93 -14.49
CA ILE A 486 -10.82 6.30 -14.70
C ILE A 486 -9.50 6.41 -15.47
N GLY A 487 -8.62 5.42 -15.36
CA GLY A 487 -7.36 5.38 -16.10
C GLY A 487 -7.58 5.45 -17.62
N TYR A 488 -8.55 4.71 -18.13
CA TYR A 488 -8.93 4.78 -19.56
C TYR A 488 -9.47 6.17 -19.94
N ARG A 489 -10.37 6.74 -19.12
CA ARG A 489 -10.91 8.08 -19.38
C ARG A 489 -9.81 9.14 -19.39
N ALA A 490 -8.88 9.08 -18.44
CA ALA A 490 -7.76 10.01 -18.34
C ALA A 490 -6.84 9.94 -19.57
N GLU A 491 -6.52 8.74 -20.07
CA GLU A 491 -5.70 8.57 -21.26
C GLU A 491 -6.40 9.11 -22.53
N VAL A 492 -7.71 8.88 -22.63
CA VAL A 492 -8.51 9.45 -23.72
C VAL A 492 -8.52 10.97 -23.67
N VAL A 493 -8.72 11.57 -22.50
CA VAL A 493 -8.66 13.03 -22.33
C VAL A 493 -7.28 13.56 -22.71
N ARG A 494 -6.19 12.87 -22.29
CA ARG A 494 -4.83 13.22 -22.70
C ARG A 494 -4.69 13.25 -24.24
N ARG A 495 -5.29 12.27 -24.91
CA ARG A 495 -5.26 12.17 -26.36
C ARG A 495 -6.09 13.26 -27.03
N ILE A 496 -7.28 13.56 -26.50
CA ILE A 496 -8.13 14.68 -26.97
C ILE A 496 -7.35 16.00 -26.94
N VAL A 497 -6.69 16.28 -25.83
CA VAL A 497 -5.87 17.50 -25.67
C VAL A 497 -4.69 17.51 -26.66
N ALA A 498 -4.02 16.36 -26.86
CA ALA A 498 -2.88 16.24 -27.76
C ALA A 498 -3.27 16.37 -29.24
N LEU A 499 -4.47 15.94 -29.64
CA LEU A 499 -5.01 16.06 -30.99
C LEU A 499 -5.74 17.38 -31.25
N GLU A 500 -5.78 18.28 -30.25
CA GLU A 500 -6.44 19.57 -30.32
C GLU A 500 -7.96 19.52 -30.64
N HIS A 501 -8.63 18.47 -30.12
CA HIS A 501 -10.08 18.27 -30.25
C HIS A 501 -10.85 19.04 -29.17
N ASP A 502 -10.60 20.34 -29.03
CA ASP A 502 -11.19 21.19 -27.97
C ASP A 502 -12.73 21.31 -28.09
N GLU A 503 -13.28 21.12 -29.28
CA GLU A 503 -14.71 21.06 -29.51
C GLU A 503 -15.42 19.95 -28.74
N ILE A 504 -14.69 18.94 -28.29
CA ILE A 504 -15.24 17.87 -27.45
C ILE A 504 -15.37 18.34 -25.99
N VAL A 505 -14.46 19.19 -25.50
CA VAL A 505 -14.34 19.53 -24.07
C VAL A 505 -15.56 20.27 -23.54
N VAL A 506 -16.06 21.30 -24.24
CA VAL A 506 -17.21 22.07 -23.78
C VAL A 506 -18.50 21.24 -23.69
N PRO A 507 -18.85 20.39 -24.65
CA PRO A 507 -19.94 19.44 -24.51
C PRO A 507 -19.78 18.50 -23.31
N LEU A 508 -18.56 18.04 -22.99
CA LEU A 508 -18.31 17.21 -21.81
C LEU A 508 -18.65 17.95 -20.52
N LEU A 509 -18.25 19.22 -20.39
CA LEU A 509 -18.56 20.04 -19.21
C LEU A 509 -20.07 20.21 -18.96
N ARG A 510 -20.88 20.15 -20.01
CA ARG A 510 -22.35 20.30 -19.96
C ARG A 510 -23.11 18.98 -19.92
N SER A 511 -22.40 17.85 -19.87
CA SER A 511 -23.03 16.54 -19.86
C SER A 511 -23.84 16.29 -18.60
N ASN A 512 -24.94 15.54 -18.73
CA ASN A 512 -25.71 15.04 -17.58
C ASN A 512 -24.98 13.92 -16.83
N ASP A 513 -23.97 13.26 -17.45
CA ASP A 513 -23.19 12.21 -16.81
C ASP A 513 -21.99 12.83 -16.05
N PRO A 514 -21.88 12.69 -14.72
CA PRO A 514 -20.80 13.27 -13.94
C PRO A 514 -19.41 12.74 -14.35
N ARG A 515 -19.31 11.52 -14.90
CA ARG A 515 -18.04 10.98 -15.42
C ARG A 515 -17.54 11.77 -16.62
N LEU A 516 -18.44 12.19 -17.50
CA LEU A 516 -18.12 13.01 -18.65
C LEU A 516 -17.79 14.45 -18.24
N ARG A 517 -18.54 15.04 -17.27
CA ARG A 517 -18.16 16.34 -16.71
C ARG A 517 -16.78 16.29 -16.09
N HIS A 518 -16.49 15.26 -15.30
CA HIS A 518 -15.15 15.02 -14.74
C HIS A 518 -14.07 14.94 -15.82
N ALA A 519 -14.32 14.23 -16.92
CA ALA A 519 -13.39 14.15 -18.06
C ALA A 519 -13.13 15.52 -18.70
N GLY A 520 -14.18 16.32 -18.89
CA GLY A 520 -14.06 17.71 -19.40
C GLY A 520 -13.22 18.59 -18.46
N VAL A 521 -13.44 18.50 -17.16
CA VAL A 521 -12.67 19.24 -16.15
C VAL A 521 -11.22 18.77 -16.10
N MET A 522 -10.95 17.46 -16.22
CA MET A 522 -9.57 16.93 -16.32
C MET A 522 -8.78 17.52 -17.49
N ALA A 523 -9.41 17.80 -18.62
CA ALA A 523 -8.74 18.46 -19.76
C ALA A 523 -8.23 19.84 -19.37
N ILE A 524 -8.94 20.54 -18.48
CA ILE A 524 -8.59 21.91 -18.04
C ILE A 524 -7.60 21.86 -16.86
N SER A 525 -7.84 21.05 -15.86
CA SER A 525 -7.04 20.98 -14.63
C SER A 525 -5.67 20.34 -14.84
N GLY A 526 -5.56 19.47 -15.83
CA GLY A 526 -4.41 18.60 -16.07
C GLY A 526 -4.49 17.29 -15.28
N MET A 527 -4.03 16.23 -15.90
CA MET A 527 -3.99 14.87 -15.36
C MET A 527 -2.60 14.50 -14.88
N PHE A 528 -2.50 13.38 -14.17
CA PHE A 528 -1.22 12.78 -13.82
C PHE A 528 -0.41 12.48 -15.09
N LYS A 529 0.78 13.10 -15.24
CA LYS A 529 1.66 13.03 -16.41
C LYS A 529 1.05 13.54 -17.73
N GLY A 530 -0.14 14.16 -17.72
CA GLY A 530 -0.75 14.80 -18.89
C GLY A 530 -0.57 16.31 -18.88
N ARG A 531 -0.44 16.92 -20.06
CA ARG A 531 -0.48 18.37 -20.17
C ARG A 531 -1.93 18.82 -20.22
N PRO A 532 -2.33 19.81 -19.41
CA PRO A 532 -3.66 20.40 -19.52
C PRO A 532 -3.79 21.20 -20.81
N LEU A 533 -5.01 21.59 -21.17
CA LEU A 533 -5.25 22.56 -22.23
C LEU A 533 -4.35 23.79 -22.02
N PRO A 534 -3.63 24.25 -23.05
CA PRO A 534 -2.85 25.50 -22.98
C PRO A 534 -3.72 26.69 -22.59
N GLY A 535 -3.14 27.69 -21.91
CA GLY A 535 -3.90 28.85 -21.44
C GLY A 535 -4.64 29.62 -22.55
N ASN A 536 -4.05 29.73 -23.75
CA ASN A 536 -4.66 30.38 -24.91
C ASN A 536 -5.86 29.60 -25.52
N ARG A 537 -6.11 28.35 -25.05
CA ARG A 537 -7.24 27.51 -25.45
C ARG A 537 -8.33 27.46 -24.37
N LEU A 538 -8.12 28.09 -23.23
CA LEU A 538 -9.13 28.20 -22.18
C LEU A 538 -10.08 29.33 -22.46
N THR A 539 -11.37 29.15 -22.24
CA THR A 539 -12.43 30.12 -22.50
C THR A 539 -13.19 30.50 -21.24
N ALA A 540 -13.79 31.68 -21.22
CA ALA A 540 -14.65 32.12 -20.13
C ALA A 540 -15.82 31.16 -19.89
N ASP A 541 -16.40 30.61 -20.97
CA ASP A 541 -17.48 29.63 -20.87
C ASP A 541 -17.05 28.35 -20.11
N MET A 542 -15.82 27.86 -20.32
CA MET A 542 -15.28 26.71 -19.57
C MET A 542 -15.28 27.00 -18.06
N PHE A 543 -14.80 28.17 -17.66
CA PHE A 543 -14.77 28.54 -16.24
C PHE A 543 -16.16 28.84 -15.65
N GLU A 544 -17.08 29.31 -16.46
CA GLU A 544 -18.48 29.45 -16.03
C GLU A 544 -19.11 28.08 -15.72
N GLN A 545 -18.85 27.07 -16.57
CA GLN A 545 -19.33 25.70 -16.28
C GLN A 545 -18.65 25.13 -15.03
N ILE A 546 -17.34 25.33 -14.83
CA ILE A 546 -16.62 24.91 -13.63
C ILE A 546 -17.21 25.58 -12.37
N GLY A 547 -17.50 26.89 -12.43
CA GLY A 547 -18.13 27.61 -11.32
C GLY A 547 -19.50 27.03 -10.95
N ARG A 548 -20.33 26.74 -11.96
CA ARG A 548 -21.65 26.08 -11.74
C ARG A 548 -21.50 24.71 -11.06
N MET A 549 -20.53 23.91 -11.46
CA MET A 549 -20.28 22.62 -10.81
C MET A 549 -19.87 22.78 -9.34
N ILE A 550 -19.06 23.79 -9.01
CA ILE A 550 -18.65 24.07 -7.63
C ILE A 550 -19.83 24.50 -6.77
N GLU A 551 -20.80 25.22 -7.36
CA GLU A 551 -21.98 25.77 -6.67
C GLU A 551 -23.17 24.78 -6.60
N ASP A 552 -23.15 23.72 -7.41
CA ASP A 552 -24.22 22.72 -7.46
C ASP A 552 -24.18 21.80 -6.21
N PRO A 553 -25.15 21.84 -5.32
CA PRO A 553 -25.18 20.98 -4.13
C PRO A 553 -25.36 19.50 -4.46
N ASP A 554 -25.84 19.16 -5.66
CA ASP A 554 -26.07 17.78 -6.09
C ASP A 554 -24.93 17.24 -6.96
N GLU A 555 -23.91 18.07 -7.27
CA GLU A 555 -22.78 17.63 -8.06
C GLU A 555 -21.93 16.61 -7.30
N SER A 556 -21.34 15.68 -8.05
CA SER A 556 -20.40 14.69 -7.50
C SER A 556 -19.22 15.34 -6.79
N LEU A 557 -18.87 14.85 -5.62
CA LEU A 557 -17.68 15.31 -4.88
C LEU A 557 -16.38 15.10 -5.68
N TRP A 558 -16.34 14.09 -6.54
CA TRP A 558 -15.18 13.87 -7.44
C TRP A 558 -15.11 14.94 -8.53
N VAL A 559 -16.24 15.34 -9.09
CA VAL A 559 -16.28 16.46 -10.06
C VAL A 559 -15.90 17.77 -9.38
N ILE A 560 -16.44 18.04 -8.20
CA ILE A 560 -16.11 19.25 -7.42
C ILE A 560 -14.62 19.29 -7.10
N GLN A 561 -14.04 18.19 -6.64
CA GLN A 561 -12.60 18.12 -6.36
C GLN A 561 -11.75 18.49 -7.58
N GLU A 562 -12.10 18.00 -8.76
CA GLU A 562 -11.37 18.30 -9.97
C GLU A 562 -11.69 19.72 -10.48
N ALA A 563 -12.92 20.22 -10.29
CA ALA A 563 -13.32 21.60 -10.59
C ALA A 563 -12.55 22.61 -9.73
N LEU A 564 -12.39 22.35 -8.45
CA LEU A 564 -11.56 23.17 -7.54
C LEU A 564 -10.08 23.19 -7.98
N LYS A 565 -9.58 22.09 -8.53
CA LYS A 565 -8.23 22.07 -9.12
C LYS A 565 -8.14 22.88 -10.41
N ALA A 566 -9.19 22.88 -11.22
CA ALA A 566 -9.24 23.57 -12.50
C ALA A 566 -9.41 25.10 -12.34
N ILE A 567 -10.23 25.55 -11.40
CA ILE A 567 -10.60 26.97 -11.25
C ILE A 567 -9.39 27.85 -10.91
N LYS A 568 -8.34 27.32 -10.31
CA LYS A 568 -7.10 28.06 -10.05
C LYS A 568 -6.36 28.51 -11.32
N ARG A 569 -6.80 28.05 -12.48
CA ARG A 569 -6.29 28.49 -13.80
C ARG A 569 -7.11 29.63 -14.41
N ALA A 570 -8.18 30.03 -13.75
CA ALA A 570 -9.01 31.17 -14.13
C ALA A 570 -8.36 32.50 -13.72
N ASP A 571 -8.98 33.60 -14.15
CA ASP A 571 -8.62 34.94 -13.70
C ASP A 571 -9.12 35.17 -12.25
N VAL A 572 -8.49 36.13 -11.56
CA VAL A 572 -8.78 36.49 -10.16
C VAL A 572 -10.28 36.76 -9.93
N GLU A 573 -10.92 37.46 -10.85
CA GLU A 573 -12.34 37.84 -10.77
C GLU A 573 -13.26 36.62 -10.81
N VAL A 574 -12.89 35.60 -11.56
CA VAL A 574 -13.64 34.33 -11.61
C VAL A 574 -13.53 33.59 -10.26
N VAL A 575 -12.31 33.45 -9.73
CA VAL A 575 -12.09 32.81 -8.42
C VAL A 575 -12.80 33.60 -7.32
N ALA A 576 -12.71 34.92 -7.35
CA ALA A 576 -13.34 35.80 -6.37
C ALA A 576 -14.87 35.69 -6.36
N ARG A 577 -15.49 35.51 -7.54
CA ARG A 577 -16.95 35.31 -7.65
C ARG A 577 -17.43 34.08 -6.91
N HIS A 578 -16.67 32.99 -6.93
CA HIS A 578 -17.03 31.73 -6.31
C HIS A 578 -16.40 31.51 -4.91
N ARG A 579 -15.71 32.56 -4.38
CA ARG A 579 -14.96 32.51 -3.12
C ARG A 579 -15.76 31.91 -1.98
N ASP A 580 -16.97 32.40 -1.74
CA ASP A 580 -17.73 32.03 -0.54
C ASP A 580 -18.18 30.56 -0.56
N THR A 581 -18.50 30.01 -1.74
CA THR A 581 -18.77 28.59 -1.92
C THR A 581 -17.49 27.75 -1.74
N ILE A 582 -16.35 28.18 -2.30
CA ILE A 582 -15.07 27.48 -2.15
C ILE A 582 -14.64 27.45 -0.67
N LEU A 583 -14.87 28.54 0.10
CA LEU A 583 -14.57 28.58 1.52
C LEU A 583 -15.35 27.51 2.33
N GLN A 584 -16.58 27.17 1.92
CA GLN A 584 -17.33 26.09 2.56
C GLN A 584 -16.66 24.74 2.43
N TYR A 585 -16.02 24.47 1.26
CA TYR A 585 -15.26 23.21 1.08
C TYR A 585 -13.98 23.14 1.91
N MET A 586 -13.46 24.25 2.41
CA MET A 586 -12.34 24.24 3.38
C MET A 586 -12.72 23.67 4.74
N GLU A 587 -14.02 23.61 5.06
CA GLU A 587 -14.56 23.02 6.28
C GLU A 587 -15.20 21.63 6.05
N HIS A 588 -15.12 21.11 4.81
CA HIS A 588 -15.64 19.80 4.46
C HIS A 588 -14.92 18.68 5.22
N GLU A 589 -15.65 17.62 5.59
CA GLU A 589 -15.07 16.47 6.31
C GLU A 589 -13.98 15.72 5.51
N ASP A 590 -14.09 15.70 4.18
CA ASP A 590 -13.09 15.06 3.33
C ASP A 590 -11.88 15.98 3.10
N TRP A 591 -10.69 15.51 3.48
CA TRP A 591 -9.47 16.29 3.37
C TRP A 591 -9.04 16.55 1.91
N PHE A 592 -9.46 15.72 0.96
CA PHE A 592 -9.21 15.97 -0.46
C PHE A 592 -9.88 17.26 -0.92
N LEU A 593 -11.14 17.47 -0.53
CA LEU A 593 -11.87 18.69 -0.85
C LEU A 593 -11.28 19.90 -0.13
N ARG A 594 -10.98 19.77 1.18
CA ARG A 594 -10.32 20.87 1.93
C ARG A 594 -9.04 21.34 1.24
N THR A 595 -8.18 20.41 0.87
CA THR A 595 -6.90 20.75 0.21
C THR A 595 -7.13 21.42 -1.14
N ARG A 596 -8.06 20.91 -1.95
CA ARG A 596 -8.37 21.53 -3.25
C ARG A 596 -9.02 22.90 -3.13
N ALA A 597 -9.84 23.11 -2.11
CA ALA A 597 -10.41 24.43 -1.82
C ALA A 597 -9.33 25.46 -1.45
N ILE A 598 -8.37 25.09 -0.62
CA ILE A 598 -7.21 25.93 -0.30
C ILE A 598 -6.45 26.29 -1.59
N GLU A 599 -6.11 25.31 -2.42
CA GLU A 599 -5.40 25.53 -3.67
C GLU A 599 -6.21 26.38 -4.66
N ALA A 600 -7.53 26.22 -4.73
CA ALA A 600 -8.41 26.98 -5.60
C ALA A 600 -8.39 28.48 -5.31
N LEU A 601 -8.27 28.84 -4.02
CA LEU A 601 -8.22 30.24 -3.59
C LEU A 601 -6.82 30.88 -3.70
N GLN A 602 -5.82 30.17 -4.21
CA GLN A 602 -4.41 30.61 -4.21
C GLN A 602 -4.23 32.00 -4.85
N LEU A 603 -4.98 32.33 -5.88
CA LEU A 603 -4.88 33.63 -6.57
C LEU A 603 -5.35 34.82 -5.71
N ILE A 604 -6.16 34.56 -4.68
CA ILE A 604 -6.75 35.61 -3.83
C ILE A 604 -6.28 35.55 -2.38
N TRP A 605 -5.32 34.70 -2.01
CA TRP A 605 -4.80 34.63 -0.64
C TRP A 605 -4.26 35.95 -0.12
N THR A 606 -3.61 36.74 -0.97
CA THR A 606 -3.01 38.02 -0.65
C THR A 606 -3.65 39.18 -1.44
N HIS A 607 -4.84 38.97 -2.01
CA HIS A 607 -5.57 40.03 -2.70
C HIS A 607 -6.17 41.01 -1.69
N PRO A 608 -6.02 42.35 -1.93
CA PRO A 608 -6.46 43.39 -0.99
C PRO A 608 -7.92 43.26 -0.52
N ASP A 609 -8.82 42.87 -1.42
CA ASP A 609 -10.26 42.78 -1.14
C ASP A 609 -10.70 41.44 -0.54
N HIS A 610 -9.83 40.41 -0.53
CA HIS A 610 -10.24 39.03 -0.19
C HIS A 610 -9.45 38.39 0.96
N TYR A 611 -8.22 38.82 1.25
CA TYR A 611 -7.33 38.18 2.23
C TYR A 611 -7.95 38.04 3.63
N LYS A 612 -8.74 39.01 4.07
CA LYS A 612 -9.40 39.00 5.40
C LYS A 612 -10.41 37.84 5.52
N ALA A 613 -11.07 37.46 4.42
CA ALA A 613 -12.00 36.34 4.43
C ALA A 613 -11.29 34.99 4.28
N VAL A 614 -10.17 34.93 3.56
CA VAL A 614 -9.51 33.71 3.13
C VAL A 614 -8.45 33.23 4.15
N LEU A 615 -7.53 34.12 4.56
CA LEU A 615 -6.38 33.76 5.40
C LEU A 615 -6.76 33.11 6.73
N PRO A 616 -7.77 33.59 7.50
CA PRO A 616 -8.13 32.96 8.79
C PRO A 616 -8.52 31.49 8.66
N LEU A 617 -9.27 31.11 7.60
CA LEU A 617 -9.66 29.72 7.36
C LEU A 617 -8.47 28.86 6.91
N ILE A 618 -7.56 29.40 6.11
CA ILE A 618 -6.32 28.70 5.75
C ILE A 618 -5.50 28.41 7.01
N PHE A 619 -5.30 29.39 7.89
CA PHE A 619 -4.54 29.19 9.11
C PHE A 619 -5.23 28.23 10.09
N LYS A 620 -6.57 28.27 10.20
CA LYS A 620 -7.36 27.29 10.94
C LYS A 620 -7.11 25.86 10.41
N THR A 621 -7.09 25.69 9.11
CA THR A 621 -6.83 24.40 8.47
C THR A 621 -5.37 23.93 8.68
N LEU A 622 -4.40 24.86 8.62
CA LEU A 622 -3.00 24.54 8.93
C LEU A 622 -2.79 24.19 10.41
N ALA A 623 -3.55 24.80 11.30
CA ALA A 623 -3.52 24.52 12.74
C ALA A 623 -4.21 23.20 13.10
N ALA A 624 -5.07 22.68 12.23
CA ALA A 624 -5.67 21.38 12.42
C ALA A 624 -4.70 20.26 12.02
N PHE A 625 -4.79 19.14 12.72
CA PHE A 625 -4.05 17.97 12.30
C PHE A 625 -4.72 17.35 11.07
N THR A 626 -3.97 17.33 9.98
CA THR A 626 -4.40 16.77 8.70
C THR A 626 -3.29 15.91 8.13
N THR A 627 -3.57 15.25 7.03
CA THR A 627 -2.62 14.45 6.28
C THR A 627 -1.48 15.29 5.67
N ASN A 628 -0.53 14.65 5.02
CA ASN A 628 0.60 15.29 4.32
C ASN A 628 0.21 16.37 3.33
N SER A 629 -0.95 16.23 2.69
CA SER A 629 -1.46 17.20 1.74
C SER A 629 -1.60 18.63 2.30
N ALA A 630 -1.76 18.77 3.61
CA ALA A 630 -1.81 20.07 4.26
C ALA A 630 -0.43 20.77 4.39
N LEU A 631 0.66 20.10 4.02
CA LEU A 631 2.00 20.69 4.04
C LEU A 631 2.27 21.61 2.85
N HIS A 632 1.71 21.30 1.69
CA HIS A 632 1.96 22.06 0.47
C HIS A 632 1.53 23.53 0.57
N PRO A 633 0.35 23.85 1.11
CA PRO A 633 -0.07 25.25 1.22
C PRO A 633 0.87 26.11 2.05
N ALA A 634 1.53 25.58 3.08
CA ALA A 634 2.38 26.37 3.96
C ALA A 634 3.60 26.98 3.25
N PHE A 635 4.24 26.24 2.35
CA PHE A 635 5.39 26.75 1.59
C PHE A 635 5.00 27.82 0.59
N GLU A 636 3.96 27.58 -0.20
CA GLU A 636 3.51 28.55 -1.17
C GLU A 636 2.90 29.79 -0.52
N LEU A 637 2.15 29.59 0.58
CA LEU A 637 1.57 30.67 1.35
C LEU A 637 2.66 31.59 1.94
N ARG A 638 3.71 31.04 2.51
CA ARG A 638 4.87 31.82 2.99
C ARG A 638 5.45 32.67 1.85
N LYS A 639 5.70 32.08 0.69
CA LYS A 639 6.25 32.76 -0.47
C LYS A 639 5.38 33.92 -0.93
N GLN A 640 4.06 33.74 -0.98
CA GLN A 640 3.14 34.80 -1.36
C GLN A 640 3.05 35.90 -0.30
N LEU A 641 3.03 35.55 0.96
CA LEU A 641 3.00 36.51 2.05
C LEU A 641 4.29 37.33 2.13
N GLU A 642 5.45 36.77 1.82
CA GLU A 642 6.72 37.51 1.73
C GLU A 642 6.64 38.65 0.72
N GLY A 643 5.87 38.50 -0.36
CA GLY A 643 5.65 39.52 -1.41
C GLY A 643 4.44 40.45 -1.15
N ALA A 644 3.64 40.20 -0.10
CA ALA A 644 2.43 40.98 0.14
C ALA A 644 2.69 42.36 0.75
N SER A 645 1.66 43.23 0.77
CA SER A 645 1.70 44.56 1.42
C SER A 645 1.92 44.46 2.93
N ALA A 646 2.38 45.56 3.55
CA ALA A 646 2.60 45.60 5.00
C ALA A 646 1.34 45.27 5.80
N ASP A 647 0.19 45.76 5.39
CA ASP A 647 -1.10 45.54 6.07
C ASP A 647 -1.50 44.04 6.04
N ILE A 648 -1.30 43.39 4.90
CA ILE A 648 -1.59 41.94 4.75
C ILE A 648 -0.62 41.13 5.61
N LYS A 649 0.67 41.49 5.63
CA LYS A 649 1.68 40.82 6.46
C LYS A 649 1.35 40.94 7.95
N GLN A 650 0.96 42.13 8.41
CA GLN A 650 0.58 42.34 9.81
C GLN A 650 -0.66 41.54 10.17
N PHE A 651 -1.72 41.59 9.33
CA PHE A 651 -2.92 40.80 9.52
C PHE A 651 -2.62 39.31 9.58
N ALA A 652 -1.82 38.82 8.62
CA ALA A 652 -1.44 37.40 8.59
C ALA A 652 -0.67 36.99 9.85
N MET A 653 0.24 37.81 10.34
CA MET A 653 0.99 37.53 11.56
C MET A 653 0.10 37.46 12.79
N ASP A 654 -0.86 38.39 12.94
CA ASP A 654 -1.82 38.40 14.06
C ASP A 654 -2.70 37.12 14.05
N GLN A 655 -3.19 36.72 12.86
CA GLN A 655 -3.99 35.50 12.71
C GLN A 655 -3.18 34.23 12.95
N LEU A 656 -1.92 34.17 12.51
CA LEU A 656 -1.03 33.05 12.76
C LEU A 656 -0.69 32.90 14.24
N ILE A 657 -0.45 34.00 14.96
CA ILE A 657 -0.26 33.98 16.41
C ILE A 657 -1.50 33.41 17.09
N ALA A 658 -2.69 33.89 16.73
CA ALA A 658 -3.95 33.37 17.27
C ALA A 658 -4.12 31.88 17.00
N ALA A 659 -3.85 31.43 15.77
CA ALA A 659 -3.90 30.01 15.39
C ALA A 659 -2.88 29.17 16.17
N TYR A 660 -1.68 29.67 16.39
CA TYR A 660 -0.64 29.00 17.17
C TYR A 660 -1.05 28.84 18.63
N GLN A 661 -1.62 29.87 19.23
CA GLN A 661 -2.03 29.86 20.64
C GLN A 661 -3.14 28.86 20.94
N VAL A 662 -4.05 28.60 19.97
CA VAL A 662 -5.13 27.63 20.10
C VAL A 662 -4.75 26.26 19.58
N SER A 663 -3.57 26.12 18.95
CA SER A 663 -3.12 24.82 18.47
C SER A 663 -2.84 23.87 19.65
N PRO A 664 -3.24 22.59 19.56
CA PRO A 664 -3.12 21.68 20.69
C PRO A 664 -1.66 21.42 21.07
N ASP A 665 -1.39 21.25 22.36
CA ASP A 665 -0.08 20.78 22.85
C ASP A 665 0.10 19.29 22.63
N ARG A 666 -1.00 18.55 22.59
CA ARG A 666 -1.07 17.11 22.36
C ARG A 666 -2.24 16.80 21.46
N MET A 667 -2.12 15.75 20.67
CA MET A 667 -3.24 15.22 19.92
C MET A 667 -3.70 13.92 20.55
N THR A 668 -4.99 13.84 20.84
CA THR A 668 -5.62 12.63 21.38
C THR A 668 -6.51 12.03 20.30
N PHE A 669 -6.27 10.78 19.97
CA PHE A 669 -7.13 10.01 19.09
C PHE A 669 -8.31 9.41 19.87
N PRO A 670 -9.39 9.00 19.18
CA PRO A 670 -10.60 8.49 19.83
C PRO A 670 -10.36 7.38 20.84
N GLY A 671 -9.38 6.53 20.65
CA GLY A 671 -9.01 5.47 21.62
C GLY A 671 -8.21 5.95 22.83
N GLY A 672 -8.00 7.28 22.99
CA GLY A 672 -7.21 7.84 24.07
C GLY A 672 -5.70 7.88 23.79
N TYR A 673 -5.27 7.43 22.63
CA TYR A 673 -3.88 7.52 22.20
C TYR A 673 -3.44 8.98 22.06
N VAL A 674 -2.36 9.37 22.70
CA VAL A 674 -1.87 10.76 22.70
C VAL A 674 -0.57 10.86 21.94
N VAL A 675 -0.52 11.76 20.97
CA VAL A 675 0.66 12.01 20.16
C VAL A 675 1.06 13.46 20.21
N SER A 676 2.22 13.75 20.78
CA SER A 676 2.76 15.12 20.80
C SER A 676 3.42 15.51 19.48
N ASP A 677 3.87 14.55 18.70
CA ASP A 677 4.49 14.81 17.38
C ASP A 677 3.54 15.52 16.41
N GLY A 678 2.24 15.20 16.46
CA GLY A 678 1.26 15.89 15.64
C GLY A 678 1.14 17.36 15.97
N ALA A 679 1.05 17.67 17.24
CA ALA A 679 1.04 19.05 17.69
C ALA A 679 2.32 19.78 17.29
N ARG A 680 3.49 19.13 17.39
CA ARG A 680 4.76 19.68 16.93
C ARG A 680 4.73 19.98 15.43
N VAL A 681 4.31 19.04 14.60
CA VAL A 681 4.22 19.22 13.14
C VAL A 681 3.30 20.39 12.78
N VAL A 682 2.15 20.49 13.43
CA VAL A 682 1.21 21.62 13.23
C VAL A 682 1.88 22.95 13.59
N ARG A 683 2.54 23.07 14.75
CA ARG A 683 3.24 24.28 15.16
C ARG A 683 4.41 24.63 14.27
N GLU A 684 5.17 23.65 13.79
CA GLU A 684 6.24 23.88 12.82
C GLU A 684 5.70 24.43 11.49
N ARG A 685 4.53 24.01 11.03
CA ARG A 685 3.87 24.59 9.84
C ARG A 685 3.56 26.07 10.04
N LEU A 686 2.93 26.39 11.16
CA LEU A 686 2.56 27.77 11.50
C LEU A 686 3.81 28.64 11.62
N THR A 687 4.83 28.21 12.36
CA THR A 687 6.08 28.96 12.53
C THR A 687 6.88 29.07 11.24
N HIS A 688 6.80 28.07 10.33
CA HIS A 688 7.38 28.17 9.00
C HIS A 688 6.78 29.33 8.20
N VAL A 689 5.46 29.50 8.24
CA VAL A 689 4.80 30.63 7.58
C VAL A 689 5.15 31.95 8.25
N MET A 690 5.13 32.00 9.60
CA MET A 690 5.50 33.20 10.38
C MET A 690 6.92 33.68 10.05
N ALA A 691 7.87 32.77 9.86
CA ALA A 691 9.26 33.11 9.60
C ALA A 691 9.46 33.94 8.29
N GLY A 692 8.50 33.97 7.40
CA GLY A 692 8.45 34.85 6.22
C GLY A 692 7.85 36.24 6.50
N LEU A 693 7.45 36.54 7.75
CA LEU A 693 6.76 37.76 8.14
C LEU A 693 7.59 38.60 9.12
N PRO A 694 7.39 39.92 9.17
CA PRO A 694 8.07 40.79 10.14
C PRO A 694 7.88 40.33 11.59
N GLY A 695 8.96 40.11 12.31
CA GLY A 695 8.93 39.61 13.70
C GLY A 695 8.62 38.13 13.89
N GLY A 696 8.24 37.42 12.83
CA GLY A 696 7.79 36.03 12.92
C GLY A 696 8.88 35.04 13.33
N GLU A 697 10.11 35.23 12.84
CA GLU A 697 11.25 34.41 13.27
C GLU A 697 11.57 34.59 14.76
N ALA A 698 11.51 35.82 15.24
CA ALA A 698 11.72 36.13 16.66
C ALA A 698 10.61 35.51 17.53
N TYR A 699 9.36 35.62 17.08
CA TYR A 699 8.22 34.96 17.74
C TYR A 699 8.41 33.44 17.82
N ALA A 700 8.75 32.79 16.71
CA ALA A 700 8.95 31.35 16.66
C ALA A 700 10.08 30.89 17.61
N LYS A 701 11.19 31.63 17.69
CA LYS A 701 12.31 31.33 18.56
C LYS A 701 11.97 31.52 20.08
N ALA A 702 11.02 32.38 20.38
CA ALA A 702 10.57 32.62 21.75
C ALA A 702 9.60 31.55 22.28
N GLN A 703 9.05 30.71 21.43
CA GLN A 703 8.11 29.68 21.85
C GLN A 703 8.81 28.55 22.60
N PRO A 704 8.15 27.93 23.60
CA PRO A 704 8.68 26.75 24.27
C PRO A 704 8.99 25.64 23.28
N LYS A 705 10.14 24.99 23.42
CA LYS A 705 10.42 23.77 22.69
C LYS A 705 9.41 22.71 23.10
N MET A 706 8.73 22.13 22.12
CA MET A 706 7.76 21.08 22.39
C MET A 706 8.44 19.81 22.89
N THR A 707 7.86 19.20 23.90
CA THR A 707 8.21 17.87 24.39
C THR A 707 7.70 16.83 23.38
N ILE A 708 8.55 15.90 22.99
CA ILE A 708 8.13 14.73 22.24
C ILE A 708 7.63 13.70 23.27
N ALA A 709 6.33 13.46 23.30
CA ALA A 709 5.77 12.42 24.15
C ALA A 709 4.78 11.60 23.30
N ALA A 710 5.03 10.31 23.19
CA ALA A 710 4.03 9.35 22.78
C ALA A 710 3.55 8.65 24.05
N VAL A 711 2.27 8.72 24.34
CA VAL A 711 1.70 8.12 25.54
C VAL A 711 0.55 7.22 25.12
N HIS A 712 0.68 5.93 25.39
CA HIS A 712 -0.48 5.04 25.44
C HIS A 712 -1.27 5.36 26.70
N SER A 713 -2.55 5.68 26.58
CA SER A 713 -3.38 5.95 27.73
C SER A 713 -3.66 4.65 28.49
N GLY A 714 -3.18 4.56 29.71
CA GLY A 714 -3.75 3.68 30.73
C GLY A 714 -2.94 2.48 31.19
N ASP A 715 -1.73 2.23 30.72
CA ASP A 715 -0.90 1.17 31.27
C ASP A 715 0.28 1.74 32.06
N GLU A 716 0.27 1.55 33.39
CA GLU A 716 1.37 1.94 34.28
C GLU A 716 2.69 1.19 34.00
N ASN A 717 2.64 0.13 33.18
CA ASN A 717 3.78 -0.68 32.78
C ASN A 717 4.40 -0.26 31.44
N ASP A 718 3.99 0.87 30.88
CA ASP A 718 4.51 1.36 29.60
C ASP A 718 5.96 1.82 29.76
N LEU A 719 6.89 0.88 29.64
CA LEU A 719 8.33 1.04 29.87
C LEU A 719 9.04 2.03 28.92
N TYR A 720 8.33 2.52 27.89
CA TYR A 720 8.88 3.31 26.80
C TYR A 720 8.19 4.65 26.63
N GLN A 721 7.39 5.08 27.60
CA GLN A 721 6.86 6.44 27.63
C GLN A 721 8.00 7.45 27.82
N TYR A 722 8.20 8.30 26.83
CA TYR A 722 9.07 9.45 27.00
C TYR A 722 8.25 10.71 27.28
N SER A 723 8.19 11.12 28.54
CA SER A 723 7.44 12.30 29.00
C SER A 723 8.35 13.45 29.44
N GLY A 724 9.66 13.34 29.21
CA GLY A 724 10.65 14.30 29.71
C GLY A 724 10.89 15.50 28.80
N THR A 725 11.50 16.52 29.34
CA THR A 725 12.19 17.58 28.61
C THR A 725 13.37 16.95 27.86
N PHE A 726 13.55 17.35 26.61
CA PHE A 726 14.58 16.81 25.73
C PHE A 726 15.97 17.30 26.18
N THR A 727 16.69 16.52 26.98
CA THR A 727 18.02 16.85 27.48
C THR A 727 19.03 15.82 26.98
N PRO A 728 19.85 16.14 25.94
CA PRO A 728 20.83 15.21 25.43
C PRO A 728 21.93 14.88 26.43
N ASN A 729 22.24 13.61 26.63
CA ASN A 729 23.42 13.21 27.38
C ASN A 729 24.67 13.29 26.50
N LYS A 730 25.57 14.22 26.79
CA LYS A 730 26.77 14.49 26.00
C LYS A 730 27.67 13.26 25.79
N ALA A 731 27.60 12.25 26.62
CA ALA A 731 28.38 11.03 26.42
C ALA A 731 28.10 10.34 25.08
N PHE A 732 26.88 10.49 24.57
CA PHE A 732 26.48 9.89 23.28
C PHE A 732 26.84 10.78 22.07
N GLU A 733 27.19 12.03 22.27
CA GLU A 733 27.54 12.95 21.18
C GLU A 733 28.73 12.43 20.39
N GLY A 734 28.63 12.47 19.06
CA GLY A 734 29.69 12.07 18.15
C GLY A 734 29.20 11.35 16.91
N THR A 735 30.19 10.84 16.19
CA THR A 735 29.98 10.07 14.97
C THR A 735 30.19 8.58 15.26
N TRP A 736 29.22 7.74 14.82
CA TRP A 736 29.20 6.32 15.08
C TRP A 736 29.04 5.54 13.79
N HIS A 737 29.95 4.61 13.50
CA HIS A 737 29.85 3.71 12.37
C HIS A 737 29.21 2.37 12.76
N TRP A 738 28.37 1.85 11.90
CA TRP A 738 27.79 0.52 12.08
C TRP A 738 28.91 -0.53 12.25
N ALA A 739 28.79 -1.37 13.26
CA ALA A 739 29.82 -2.33 13.64
C ALA A 739 29.22 -3.73 13.89
N LEU A 740 30.09 -4.73 13.93
CA LEU A 740 29.77 -6.11 14.34
C LEU A 740 28.71 -6.79 13.46
N TRP A 741 28.82 -6.62 12.12
CA TRP A 741 27.97 -7.37 11.22
C TRP A 741 28.60 -8.72 10.78
N PRO A 742 27.88 -9.87 10.70
CA PRO A 742 26.54 -10.09 11.27
C PRO A 742 26.50 -9.85 12.77
N ARG A 743 25.34 -9.56 13.34
CA ARG A 743 25.21 -9.19 14.76
C ARG A 743 25.63 -10.34 15.68
N PRO A 744 26.29 -10.04 16.84
CA PRO A 744 26.60 -11.06 17.86
C PRO A 744 25.32 -11.74 18.37
N LYS A 745 25.39 -13.04 18.57
CA LYS A 745 24.26 -13.86 19.06
C LYS A 745 24.14 -13.91 20.57
N SER A 746 25.15 -13.44 21.28
CA SER A 746 25.21 -13.39 22.74
C SER A 746 26.13 -12.27 23.22
N GLU A 747 26.01 -11.91 24.47
CA GLU A 747 26.89 -10.94 25.13
C GLU A 747 28.37 -11.38 25.12
N ALA A 748 28.62 -12.66 25.33
CA ALA A 748 29.98 -13.23 25.26
C ALA A 748 30.55 -13.09 23.84
N GLU A 749 29.79 -13.35 22.81
CA GLU A 749 30.21 -13.15 21.42
C GLU A 749 30.38 -11.65 21.10
N PHE A 750 29.59 -10.76 21.68
CA PHE A 750 29.82 -9.32 21.57
C PHE A 750 31.18 -8.93 22.12
N GLU A 751 31.51 -9.35 23.33
CA GLU A 751 32.80 -9.05 23.97
C GLU A 751 34.00 -9.53 23.15
N GLU A 752 33.95 -10.75 22.66
CA GLU A 752 35.00 -11.33 21.81
C GLU A 752 35.17 -10.54 20.50
N ARG A 753 34.06 -10.29 19.81
CA ARG A 753 34.07 -9.62 18.50
C ARG A 753 34.39 -8.13 18.60
N ALA A 754 33.95 -7.47 19.67
CA ALA A 754 34.24 -6.07 19.93
C ALA A 754 35.77 -5.89 20.13
N LYS A 755 36.47 -6.78 20.85
CA LYS A 755 37.91 -6.80 20.97
C LYS A 755 38.60 -6.93 19.62
N ALA A 756 38.15 -7.87 18.78
CA ALA A 756 38.69 -8.06 17.45
C ALA A 756 38.46 -6.83 16.54
N TRP A 757 37.31 -6.14 16.70
CA TRP A 757 37.03 -4.90 15.95
C TRP A 757 37.82 -3.71 16.46
N ALA A 758 38.03 -3.55 17.76
CA ALA A 758 38.84 -2.49 18.37
C ALA A 758 40.32 -2.60 17.91
N ALA A 759 40.81 -3.82 17.72
CA ALA A 759 42.18 -4.07 17.24
C ALA A 759 42.40 -3.73 15.75
N ARG A 760 41.34 -3.59 14.95
CA ARG A 760 41.42 -3.21 13.53
C ARG A 760 41.74 -1.73 13.39
N ARG A 761 42.87 -1.38 12.87
CA ARG A 761 43.26 -0.01 12.50
C ARG A 761 42.62 0.40 11.17
N GLY A 762 41.35 0.52 11.11
CA GLY A 762 40.59 0.93 9.93
C GLY A 762 39.11 0.69 10.20
N GLY A 763 38.35 1.72 10.41
CA GLY A 763 36.90 1.63 10.53
C GLY A 763 36.24 1.15 9.23
N PRO A 764 34.94 0.79 9.25
CA PRO A 764 34.20 0.49 8.04
C PRO A 764 34.22 1.68 7.07
N GLU A 765 34.07 1.38 5.79
CA GLU A 765 34.14 2.39 4.72
C GLU A 765 33.23 3.61 5.02
N PRO A 766 33.75 4.83 4.84
CA PRO A 766 32.96 6.04 5.03
C PRO A 766 31.74 6.05 4.10
N GLY A 767 30.56 6.28 4.66
CA GLY A 767 29.34 6.55 3.90
C GLY A 767 28.23 5.49 3.98
N LYS A 768 28.46 4.33 4.59
CA LYS A 768 27.40 3.37 4.87
C LYS A 768 27.06 3.36 6.36
N ASP A 769 25.80 3.62 6.68
CA ASP A 769 25.20 3.50 8.01
C ASP A 769 25.95 4.23 9.13
N THR A 770 26.31 5.49 8.88
CA THR A 770 26.88 6.36 9.88
C THR A 770 25.78 7.11 10.64
N LEU A 771 25.85 7.08 11.96
CA LEU A 771 24.95 7.76 12.86
C LEU A 771 25.68 8.96 13.47
N HIS A 772 25.16 10.16 13.27
CA HIS A 772 25.68 11.39 13.90
C HIS A 772 24.71 11.85 14.97
N LEU A 773 25.14 11.75 16.23
CA LEU A 773 24.44 12.27 17.40
C LEU A 773 25.01 13.65 17.73
N ARG A 774 24.20 14.70 17.61
CA ARG A 774 24.63 16.09 17.79
C ARG A 774 24.24 16.62 19.16
N GLY A 775 25.03 17.47 19.74
CA GLY A 775 24.83 18.05 21.08
C GLY A 775 23.51 18.79 21.26
N ASN A 776 22.81 19.14 20.18
CA ASN A 776 21.45 19.69 20.22
C ASN A 776 20.34 18.60 20.26
N GLY A 777 20.72 17.33 20.37
CA GLY A 777 19.80 16.20 20.39
C GLY A 777 19.32 15.71 19.02
N SER A 778 19.73 16.35 17.94
CA SER A 778 19.37 15.85 16.60
C SER A 778 20.23 14.66 16.19
N VAL A 779 19.62 13.77 15.39
CA VAL A 779 20.29 12.60 14.83
C VAL A 779 20.28 12.68 13.30
N ARG A 780 21.41 12.41 12.70
CA ARG A 780 21.51 12.26 11.25
C ARG A 780 22.11 10.90 10.91
N SER A 781 21.45 10.16 10.05
CA SER A 781 21.93 8.94 9.41
C SER A 781 21.46 8.93 7.97
N GLY A 782 22.14 8.30 7.05
CA GLY A 782 21.95 8.45 5.61
C GLY A 782 20.51 8.38 5.11
N SER A 783 19.73 7.42 5.57
CA SER A 783 18.30 7.25 5.22
C SER A 783 17.34 7.68 6.33
N PHE A 784 17.82 8.03 7.50
CA PHE A 784 17.00 8.38 8.65
C PHE A 784 17.00 9.89 8.86
N ARG A 785 15.91 10.53 8.51
CA ARG A 785 15.66 11.93 8.85
C ARG A 785 14.63 11.98 9.97
N GLY A 786 14.90 12.77 10.99
CA GLY A 786 13.93 13.02 12.05
C GLY A 786 14.05 12.12 13.27
N HIS A 787 15.26 11.72 13.64
CA HIS A 787 15.54 11.11 14.93
C HIS A 787 16.05 12.16 15.90
N PHE A 788 15.69 12.00 17.18
CA PHE A 788 16.21 12.77 18.30
C PHE A 788 16.74 11.80 19.33
N TRP A 789 17.64 12.28 20.16
CA TRP A 789 18.12 11.53 21.31
C TRP A 789 18.10 12.39 22.58
N SER A 790 17.84 11.76 23.70
CA SER A 790 17.81 12.41 25.00
C SER A 790 18.20 11.39 26.05
N ASP A 791 19.02 11.83 27.03
CA ASP A 791 19.60 10.94 28.00
C ASP A 791 20.24 9.70 27.33
N ASN A 792 19.77 8.53 27.63
CA ASN A 792 20.17 7.28 27.02
C ASN A 792 19.10 6.67 26.07
N MET A 793 18.26 7.53 25.50
CA MET A 793 17.14 7.12 24.64
C MET A 793 17.27 7.69 23.25
N LEU A 794 17.08 6.87 22.23
CA LEU A 794 16.93 7.26 20.83
C LEU A 794 15.45 7.30 20.48
N ILE A 795 14.97 8.43 19.99
CA ILE A 795 13.56 8.65 19.66
C ILE A 795 13.47 8.91 18.17
N SER A 796 12.71 8.09 17.45
CA SER A 796 12.36 8.32 16.05
C SER A 796 11.12 9.19 15.95
N ILE A 797 11.14 10.22 15.10
CA ILE A 797 9.94 11.06 14.84
C ILE A 797 8.79 10.22 14.25
N ASN A 798 9.11 9.18 13.51
CA ASN A 798 8.14 8.34 12.82
C ASN A 798 7.70 7.12 13.66
N GLU A 799 8.33 6.90 14.79
CA GLU A 799 8.01 5.83 15.72
C GLU A 799 7.86 6.48 17.10
N SER A 800 6.71 6.33 17.72
CA SER A 800 6.46 6.87 19.06
C SER A 800 7.28 6.15 20.14
N ILE A 801 8.07 5.17 19.77
CA ILE A 801 8.83 4.32 20.68
C ILE A 801 10.23 4.89 20.85
N ALA A 802 10.56 5.19 22.11
CA ALA A 802 11.94 5.51 22.51
C ALA A 802 12.72 4.21 22.73
N ARG A 803 13.93 4.13 22.16
CA ARG A 803 14.80 2.96 22.23
C ARG A 803 15.96 3.23 23.14
N LYS A 804 16.28 2.27 24.02
CA LYS A 804 17.43 2.42 24.93
C LYS A 804 18.73 2.40 24.14
N MET A 805 19.67 3.24 24.61
CA MET A 805 21.03 3.28 24.14
C MET A 805 21.99 3.10 25.33
N GLU A 806 23.07 2.36 25.12
CA GLU A 806 24.17 2.31 26.07
C GLU A 806 25.52 2.38 25.34
N ILE A 807 26.53 2.88 26.04
CA ILE A 807 27.91 2.88 25.56
C ILE A 807 28.70 1.85 26.37
N ARG A 808 29.40 0.94 25.67
CA ARG A 808 30.38 0.02 26.27
C ARG A 808 31.73 0.27 25.68
N THR A 809 32.70 0.46 26.53
CA THR A 809 34.08 0.64 26.12
C THR A 809 34.80 -0.70 26.17
N VAL A 810 35.33 -1.17 25.04
CA VAL A 810 36.10 -2.40 24.90
C VAL A 810 37.46 -2.06 24.32
N ASP A 811 38.55 -2.38 25.02
CA ASP A 811 39.92 -2.06 24.66
C ASP A 811 40.13 -0.58 24.25
N GLY A 812 39.50 0.33 24.95
CA GLY A 812 39.58 1.79 24.71
C GLY A 812 38.82 2.31 23.51
N VAL A 813 37.91 1.51 22.93
CA VAL A 813 37.00 1.89 21.86
C VAL A 813 35.57 1.82 22.38
N ASP A 814 34.80 2.90 22.15
CA ASP A 814 33.42 2.95 22.53
C ASP A 814 32.52 2.29 21.47
N PHE A 815 31.67 1.41 21.92
CA PHE A 815 30.59 0.81 21.16
C PHE A 815 29.23 1.34 21.67
N LEU A 816 28.42 1.85 20.75
CA LEU A 816 27.04 2.26 21.01
C LEU A 816 26.12 1.08 20.68
N ILE A 817 25.39 0.62 21.65
CA ILE A 817 24.42 -0.45 21.56
C ILE A 817 23.02 0.18 21.61
N ILE A 818 22.21 -0.06 20.59
CA ILE A 818 20.86 0.49 20.49
C ILE A 818 19.88 -0.67 20.34
N GLU A 819 18.74 -0.64 21.03
CA GLU A 819 17.68 -1.58 20.80
C GLU A 819 17.22 -1.51 19.34
N SER A 820 17.15 -2.65 18.68
CA SER A 820 16.86 -2.71 17.22
C SER A 820 15.41 -2.36 16.92
N ARG A 821 15.16 -1.90 15.69
CA ARG A 821 13.80 -1.58 15.20
C ARG A 821 12.81 -2.75 15.22
N GLY A 822 13.31 -3.98 15.13
CA GLY A 822 12.49 -5.19 15.21
C GLY A 822 12.08 -5.57 16.64
N PHE A 823 12.61 -4.87 17.65
CA PHE A 823 12.24 -5.10 19.03
C PHE A 823 11.03 -4.23 19.36
N ASP A 824 9.87 -4.85 19.51
CA ASP A 824 8.69 -4.24 20.09
C ASP A 824 8.68 -4.54 21.59
N PRO A 825 8.82 -3.53 22.47
CA PRO A 825 8.81 -3.74 23.91
C PRO A 825 7.43 -4.18 24.44
N PHE A 826 6.37 -4.02 23.65
CA PHE A 826 5.01 -4.42 23.97
C PHE A 826 4.66 -5.81 23.41
N ASP A 827 5.57 -6.43 22.64
CA ASP A 827 5.43 -7.82 22.23
C ASP A 827 5.52 -8.72 23.48
N GLU A 828 4.47 -9.49 23.74
CA GLU A 828 4.46 -10.46 24.83
C GLU A 828 5.56 -11.52 24.71
N ASN A 829 6.08 -11.72 23.50
CA ASN A 829 7.23 -12.54 23.18
C ASN A 829 8.31 -11.74 22.45
N PRO A 830 8.92 -10.74 23.10
CA PRO A 830 9.96 -9.98 22.46
C PRO A 830 11.12 -10.88 22.03
N PRO A 831 11.83 -10.58 20.93
CA PRO A 831 12.95 -11.38 20.51
C PRO A 831 13.92 -11.57 21.67
N THR A 832 14.08 -12.80 22.12
CA THR A 832 15.03 -13.15 23.18
C THR A 832 16.46 -13.28 22.63
N ALA A 833 16.58 -13.46 21.31
CA ALA A 833 17.86 -13.58 20.65
C ALA A 833 18.60 -12.23 20.64
N TYR A 834 19.80 -12.21 21.15
CA TYR A 834 20.63 -11.02 21.33
C TYR A 834 20.88 -10.26 20.01
N ASP A 835 21.11 -10.98 18.92
CA ASP A 835 21.30 -10.43 17.58
C ASP A 835 20.04 -9.80 16.96
N GLN A 836 18.88 -10.20 17.41
CA GLN A 836 17.60 -9.58 17.00
C GLN A 836 17.26 -8.35 17.84
N ARG A 837 17.70 -8.35 19.08
CA ARG A 837 17.39 -7.29 20.05
C ARG A 837 18.25 -6.04 19.89
N TYR A 838 19.51 -6.18 19.49
CA TYR A 838 20.45 -5.06 19.51
C TYR A 838 21.08 -4.76 18.14
N THR A 839 21.40 -3.49 17.94
CA THR A 839 22.20 -2.97 16.82
C THR A 839 23.43 -2.27 17.39
N PHE A 840 24.58 -2.46 16.75
CA PHE A 840 25.86 -2.05 17.28
C PHE A 840 26.55 -1.03 16.37
N TYR A 841 27.11 0.00 16.98
CA TYR A 841 27.93 1.01 16.30
C TYR A 841 29.23 1.20 17.07
N MET A 842 30.26 1.63 16.38
CA MET A 842 31.57 1.97 16.97
C MET A 842 31.82 3.47 16.81
N ARG A 843 32.33 4.11 17.85
CA ARG A 843 32.68 5.54 17.81
C ARG A 843 33.83 5.77 16.82
N VAL A 844 33.64 6.78 15.97
CA VAL A 844 34.71 7.29 15.12
C VAL A 844 35.61 8.21 15.96
N LYS A 845 36.90 7.92 15.97
CA LYS A 845 37.89 8.89 16.52
C LYS A 845 38.01 10.01 15.49
N GLU A 846 37.64 11.23 15.90
CA GLU A 846 37.89 12.44 15.13
C GLU A 846 39.38 12.69 14.95
#